data_ca25b13404f7ddd0e2f5b7b7f3054512
#
_entry.id   ca25b13404f7ddd0e2f5b7b7f3054512
#
_cell.length_a   1.000
_cell.length_b   1.000
_cell.length_c   1.000
_cell.angle_alpha   90.00
_cell.angle_beta   90.00
_cell.angle_gamma   90.00
#
_symmetry.space_group_name_H-M   'P 1'
#
loop_
_entity.id
_entity.type
_entity.pdbx_description
1 polymer ?
#
loop_
_entity_poly.entity_id
_entity_poly.type
_entity_poly.pdbx_seq_one_letter_code
_entity_poly.pdbx_strand_id
1 'polypeptide(L)'
;MQAMRLAIAGATLAFAPAFAPAFAAAPALPGEDFFDYANGAWLEQTEIPPDRSSWGAGAALSEQTNARIVKLIEGVAQDKEASNEARQVSAYYASFMDEAGIEAKGLAPLAPALARIAAIKNKAQLARALGEGLRADVDPLNATNFFTENLFGLWVAQGLTEPQHNLPYLLQGGLGMPDRAYYLGESARMSELRAKYQAHIAAMLKLAGFDHADERAARVFALETAIARAHAPRDESADVQKANNKWRAQEFAKRAPGLDWKAYFKSAGLQGEAAFMVWHPGAIKGAAALVASQELASWKDFLAFHTINHFGGALPKAFVDQRFEFYGRAMAGTPQQSLRWKRALAATNAALAEPLGHLYVARYFPPENKARVQQMVGNIVAAFSRRIDKLEWMAPATRAQAQEKLKTLYVGVAYPDHWESYAGLKVVPGDALGNAMRAEAFHTAGQLAKLHKAVDRSEWSMPPQLVNAVNMPMQNAINFPAAILQPPYFDPDGSDAYNYGGIGATIGHEISHSFDDEGAQFDAFGRLRDWWTAADLKHFQEASAALAAQYSNYKPFPDLAVNGKQTLSENLADLAGLGAAYDAYKASIADKPAMADADRQFFTGYAQSWRTKTREGALRQQVLTDGHAPAKYRTATVRNLDAWYTAFDVQPGQALYLAPQARVRVW
;
A
#
# COMPACT_ATOMS: atom_id res chain seq x y z
N MET A 1 4.34 -26.10 85.49
CA MET A 1 4.85 -27.36 84.99
C MET A 1 5.31 -27.19 83.59
N GLN A 2 6.56 -27.47 83.34
CA GLN A 2 7.36 -27.18 82.15
C GLN A 2 6.82 -27.88 80.90
N ALA A 3 6.68 -27.15 79.78
CA ALA A 3 6.47 -27.68 78.45
C ALA A 3 7.77 -27.56 77.65
N MET A 4 8.26 -28.70 77.25
CA MET A 4 9.50 -28.94 76.53
C MET A 4 9.29 -28.55 75.04
N ARG A 5 10.07 -27.60 74.50
CA ARG A 5 10.10 -27.23 73.07
C ARG A 5 11.11 -28.18 72.40
N LEU A 6 10.61 -28.96 71.42
CA LEU A 6 11.45 -29.66 70.43
C LEU A 6 11.68 -28.74 69.26
N ALA A 7 12.94 -28.43 68.95
CA ALA A 7 13.37 -27.71 67.77
C ALA A 7 13.66 -28.72 66.64
N ILE A 8 12.91 -28.66 65.55
CA ILE A 8 13.21 -29.41 64.32
C ILE A 8 13.93 -28.45 63.38
N ALA A 9 15.21 -28.68 63.09
CA ALA A 9 16.00 -28.00 62.09
C ALA A 9 15.66 -28.58 60.71
N GLY A 10 14.89 -27.85 59.92
CA GLY A 10 14.64 -28.15 58.50
C GLY A 10 15.72 -27.53 57.63
N ALA A 11 16.55 -28.36 57.02
CA ALA A 11 17.48 -27.91 55.98
C ALA A 11 16.73 -27.68 54.67
N THR A 12 16.50 -26.43 54.30
CA THR A 12 16.01 -26.03 52.99
C THR A 12 17.17 -26.05 52.01
N LEU A 13 17.24 -27.06 51.16
CA LEU A 13 18.06 -27.04 49.93
C LEU A 13 17.44 -26.08 48.94
N ALA A 14 18.02 -24.88 48.79
CA ALA A 14 17.71 -23.94 47.72
C ALA A 14 18.29 -24.47 46.42
N PHE A 15 17.47 -25.02 45.54
CA PHE A 15 17.81 -25.21 44.13
C PHE A 15 17.78 -23.84 43.45
N ALA A 16 18.95 -23.24 43.24
CA ALA A 16 19.08 -22.14 42.30
C ALA A 16 19.00 -22.72 40.89
N PRO A 17 18.10 -22.24 40.01
CA PRO A 17 18.14 -22.63 38.61
C PRO A 17 19.44 -22.07 38.03
N ALA A 18 20.33 -22.96 37.56
CA ALA A 18 21.47 -22.58 36.75
C ALA A 18 20.92 -22.06 35.42
N PHE A 19 20.87 -20.73 35.30
CA PHE A 19 20.74 -20.08 33.97
C PHE A 19 22.03 -20.42 33.23
N ALA A 20 21.98 -21.39 32.32
CA ALA A 20 22.98 -21.53 31.30
C ALA A 20 22.94 -20.22 30.46
N PRO A 21 24.08 -19.53 30.26
CA PRO A 21 24.08 -18.40 29.34
C PRO A 21 23.64 -18.92 27.97
N ALA A 22 22.53 -18.42 27.45
CA ALA A 22 22.20 -18.61 26.06
C ALA A 22 23.39 -18.06 25.26
N PHE A 23 24.14 -18.94 24.61
CA PHE A 23 25.14 -18.51 23.64
C PHE A 23 24.40 -17.72 22.58
N ALA A 24 24.58 -16.40 22.57
CA ALA A 24 24.15 -15.58 21.46
C ALA A 24 24.76 -16.20 20.20
N ALA A 25 23.92 -16.57 19.25
CA ALA A 25 24.40 -17.09 17.97
C ALA A 25 25.39 -16.06 17.40
N ALA A 26 26.52 -16.54 16.85
CA ALA A 26 27.47 -15.66 16.21
C ALA A 26 26.72 -14.81 15.15
N PRO A 27 26.95 -13.50 15.08
CA PRO A 27 26.25 -12.66 14.10
C PRO A 27 26.50 -13.20 12.69
N ALA A 28 25.45 -13.22 11.87
CA ALA A 28 25.54 -13.67 10.47
C ALA A 28 26.65 -12.91 9.75
N LEU A 29 27.39 -13.59 8.87
CA LEU A 29 28.36 -12.90 8.01
C LEU A 29 27.59 -12.07 6.95
N PRO A 30 28.07 -10.87 6.57
CA PRO A 30 27.41 -10.01 5.58
C PRO A 30 27.13 -10.74 4.27
N GLY A 31 28.06 -11.57 3.80
CA GLY A 31 27.94 -12.35 2.57
C GLY A 31 27.04 -13.58 2.67
N GLU A 32 26.68 -14.02 3.87
CA GLU A 32 25.73 -15.13 4.06
C GLU A 32 24.29 -14.62 4.14
N ASP A 33 24.05 -13.61 4.94
CA ASP A 33 22.73 -13.00 5.12
C ASP A 33 22.88 -11.54 5.57
N PHE A 34 22.79 -10.62 4.62
CA PHE A 34 23.01 -9.20 4.92
C PHE A 34 21.88 -8.58 5.75
N PHE A 35 20.66 -9.09 5.59
CA PHE A 35 19.52 -8.64 6.40
C PHE A 35 19.72 -9.04 7.87
N ASP A 36 20.12 -10.28 8.11
CA ASP A 36 20.35 -10.79 9.46
C ASP A 36 21.61 -10.18 10.07
N TYR A 37 22.67 -9.99 9.29
CA TYR A 37 23.88 -9.25 9.71
C TYR A 37 23.55 -7.88 10.27
N ALA A 38 22.76 -7.09 9.55
CA ALA A 38 22.43 -5.72 9.92
C ALA A 38 21.34 -5.62 11.01
N ASN A 39 20.49 -6.63 11.14
CA ASN A 39 19.27 -6.58 11.95
C ASN A 39 19.14 -7.71 12.98
N GLY A 40 20.04 -8.70 13.02
CA GLY A 40 19.91 -9.91 13.83
C GLY A 40 19.64 -9.63 15.30
N ALA A 41 20.44 -8.76 15.93
CA ALA A 41 20.23 -8.37 17.33
C ALA A 41 18.85 -7.71 17.56
N TRP A 42 18.38 -6.91 16.62
CA TRP A 42 17.04 -6.32 16.69
C TRP A 42 15.94 -7.38 16.49
N LEU A 43 16.16 -8.33 15.58
CA LEU A 43 15.23 -9.43 15.31
C LEU A 43 15.07 -10.35 16.54
N GLU A 44 16.16 -10.65 17.25
CA GLU A 44 16.13 -11.47 18.47
C GLU A 44 15.39 -10.78 19.61
N GLN A 45 15.59 -9.49 19.79
CA GLN A 45 15.05 -8.70 20.91
C GLN A 45 13.64 -8.18 20.67
N THR A 46 13.15 -8.24 19.42
CA THR A 46 11.88 -7.61 19.04
C THR A 46 10.79 -8.65 18.86
N GLU A 47 9.67 -8.45 19.54
CA GLU A 47 8.44 -9.19 19.32
C GLU A 47 7.47 -8.39 18.44
N ILE A 48 6.69 -9.10 17.62
CA ILE A 48 5.61 -8.48 16.86
C ILE A 48 4.47 -8.20 17.84
N PRO A 49 4.04 -6.93 18.01
CA PRO A 49 2.91 -6.61 18.86
C PRO A 49 1.68 -7.49 18.54
N PRO A 50 0.88 -7.87 19.53
CA PRO A 50 -0.22 -8.80 19.32
C PRO A 50 -1.32 -8.24 18.40
N ASP A 51 -1.42 -6.93 18.26
CA ASP A 51 -2.37 -6.25 17.38
C ASP A 51 -1.79 -5.94 15.98
N ARG A 52 -0.62 -6.50 15.65
CA ARG A 52 0.07 -6.31 14.37
C ARG A 52 0.33 -7.63 13.66
N SER A 53 0.29 -7.61 12.35
CA SER A 53 0.73 -8.74 11.49
C SER A 53 2.22 -8.69 11.16
N SER A 54 2.83 -7.51 11.26
CA SER A 54 4.26 -7.28 11.10
C SER A 54 4.73 -6.14 12.01
N TRP A 55 6.04 -6.11 12.27
CA TRP A 55 6.68 -5.04 13.04
C TRP A 55 8.08 -4.76 12.50
N GLY A 56 8.41 -3.49 12.29
CA GLY A 56 9.68 -3.09 11.72
C GLY A 56 9.87 -1.57 11.76
N ALA A 57 10.87 -1.06 11.05
CA ALA A 57 11.22 0.37 11.02
C ALA A 57 10.02 1.25 10.67
N GLY A 58 9.35 0.97 9.55
CA GLY A 58 8.18 1.72 9.11
C GLY A 58 6.99 1.62 10.06
N ALA A 59 6.71 0.41 10.60
CA ALA A 59 5.62 0.20 11.54
C ALA A 59 5.86 0.94 12.86
N ALA A 60 7.09 0.95 13.37
CA ALA A 60 7.46 1.65 14.59
C ALA A 60 7.34 3.18 14.42
N LEU A 61 7.82 3.71 13.29
CA LEU A 61 7.68 5.13 12.97
C LEU A 61 6.22 5.53 12.76
N SER A 62 5.42 4.67 12.11
CA SER A 62 3.98 4.89 11.96
C SER A 62 3.26 4.91 13.32
N GLU A 63 3.63 4.03 14.25
CA GLU A 63 3.06 4.02 15.59
C GLU A 63 3.42 5.31 16.37
N GLN A 64 4.67 5.77 16.26
CA GLN A 64 5.10 7.03 16.85
C GLN A 64 4.32 8.22 16.25
N THR A 65 4.19 8.25 14.92
CA THR A 65 3.41 9.27 14.20
C THR A 65 1.96 9.27 14.65
N ASN A 66 1.33 8.10 14.73
CA ASN A 66 -0.03 7.93 15.21
C ASN A 66 -0.22 8.46 16.64
N ALA A 67 0.70 8.14 17.55
CA ALA A 67 0.66 8.64 18.92
C ALA A 67 0.79 10.18 19.00
N ARG A 68 1.63 10.78 18.15
CA ARG A 68 1.76 12.24 18.01
C ARG A 68 0.46 12.88 17.50
N ILE A 69 -0.17 12.28 16.50
CA ILE A 69 -1.42 12.78 15.92
C ILE A 69 -2.55 12.71 16.94
N VAL A 70 -2.67 11.64 17.70
CA VAL A 70 -3.72 11.55 18.76
C VAL A 70 -3.56 12.68 19.77
N LYS A 71 -2.33 13.00 20.20
CA LYS A 71 -2.07 14.14 21.09
C LYS A 71 -2.50 15.48 20.48
N LEU A 72 -2.31 15.66 19.17
CA LEU A 72 -2.80 16.86 18.47
C LEU A 72 -4.33 16.92 18.50
N ILE A 73 -5.02 15.82 18.18
CA ILE A 73 -6.49 15.74 18.19
C ILE A 73 -7.06 16.03 19.58
N GLU A 74 -6.45 15.48 20.63
CA GLU A 74 -6.82 15.73 22.03
C GLU A 74 -6.58 17.19 22.44
N GLY A 75 -5.49 17.79 21.96
CA GLY A 75 -5.19 19.21 22.18
C GLY A 75 -6.22 20.11 21.51
N VAL A 76 -6.61 19.82 20.27
CA VAL A 76 -7.65 20.55 19.53
C VAL A 76 -8.99 20.54 20.26
N ALA A 77 -9.37 19.43 20.91
CA ALA A 77 -10.63 19.33 21.66
C ALA A 77 -10.72 20.33 22.82
N GLN A 78 -9.59 20.82 23.32
CA GLN A 78 -9.50 21.77 24.44
C GLN A 78 -9.19 23.21 23.97
N ASP A 79 -8.81 23.39 22.71
CA ASP A 79 -8.43 24.67 22.13
C ASP A 79 -9.66 25.44 21.59
N LYS A 80 -10.01 26.53 22.22
CA LYS A 80 -11.13 27.41 21.81
C LYS A 80 -10.82 28.17 20.50
N GLU A 81 -9.56 28.36 20.19
CA GLU A 81 -9.09 29.09 18.99
C GLU A 81 -8.77 28.12 17.82
N ALA A 82 -9.01 26.83 17.99
CA ALA A 82 -8.78 25.85 16.94
C ALA A 82 -9.55 26.19 15.66
N SER A 83 -8.95 25.94 14.50
CA SER A 83 -9.59 26.13 13.19
C SER A 83 -10.82 25.25 13.01
N ASN A 84 -11.69 25.58 12.06
CA ASN A 84 -12.85 24.75 11.75
C ASN A 84 -12.44 23.34 11.29
N GLU A 85 -11.38 23.23 10.48
CA GLU A 85 -10.85 21.94 10.01
C GLU A 85 -10.31 21.10 11.16
N ALA A 86 -9.55 21.71 12.09
CA ALA A 86 -9.08 21.03 13.28
C ALA A 86 -10.25 20.50 14.13
N ARG A 87 -11.30 21.31 14.31
CA ARG A 87 -12.53 20.88 15.01
C ARG A 87 -13.26 19.75 14.29
N GLN A 88 -13.29 19.72 12.96
CA GLN A 88 -13.84 18.60 12.19
C GLN A 88 -13.06 17.32 12.43
N VAL A 89 -11.72 17.38 12.41
CA VAL A 89 -10.85 16.24 12.74
C VAL A 89 -11.16 15.68 14.12
N SER A 90 -11.20 16.55 15.15
CA SER A 90 -11.49 16.14 16.52
C SER A 90 -12.89 15.56 16.68
N ALA A 91 -13.91 16.16 16.05
CA ALA A 91 -15.29 15.67 16.08
C ALA A 91 -15.45 14.31 15.37
N TYR A 92 -14.75 14.10 14.25
CA TYR A 92 -14.78 12.81 13.54
C TYR A 92 -14.16 11.70 14.40
N TYR A 93 -12.95 11.94 14.94
CA TYR A 93 -12.26 11.02 15.82
C TYR A 93 -13.09 10.66 17.05
N ALA A 94 -13.64 11.69 17.74
CA ALA A 94 -14.47 11.52 18.92
C ALA A 94 -15.74 10.70 18.61
N SER A 95 -16.35 10.91 17.43
CA SER A 95 -17.53 10.15 17.01
C SER A 95 -17.24 8.65 16.89
N PHE A 96 -16.07 8.29 16.40
CA PHE A 96 -15.64 6.88 16.31
C PHE A 96 -15.25 6.32 17.68
N MET A 97 -14.72 7.14 18.58
CA MET A 97 -14.38 6.74 19.96
C MET A 97 -15.61 6.50 20.83
N ASP A 98 -16.77 7.09 20.50
CA ASP A 98 -18.04 6.92 21.23
C ASP A 98 -18.66 5.54 20.98
N GLU A 99 -18.10 4.52 21.63
CA GLU A 99 -18.55 3.13 21.52
C GLU A 99 -20.00 2.97 22.01
N ALA A 100 -20.35 3.62 23.12
CA ALA A 100 -21.68 3.54 23.68
C ALA A 100 -22.74 4.15 22.73
N GLY A 101 -22.41 5.27 22.09
CA GLY A 101 -23.29 5.89 21.09
C GLY A 101 -23.45 5.04 19.84
N ILE A 102 -22.39 4.35 19.39
CA ILE A 102 -22.44 3.41 18.26
C ILE A 102 -23.31 2.20 18.62
N GLU A 103 -23.09 1.59 19.81
CA GLU A 103 -23.90 0.46 20.27
C GLU A 103 -25.38 0.85 20.39
N ALA A 104 -25.68 1.99 20.98
CA ALA A 104 -27.06 2.48 21.12
C ALA A 104 -27.79 2.70 19.79
N LYS A 105 -27.07 3.12 18.74
CA LYS A 105 -27.62 3.31 17.39
C LYS A 105 -27.78 2.01 16.63
N GLY A 106 -27.01 0.98 16.95
CA GLY A 106 -27.04 -0.30 16.28
C GLY A 106 -26.90 -0.15 14.75
N LEU A 107 -27.79 -0.79 14.00
CA LEU A 107 -27.85 -0.71 12.55
C LEU A 107 -28.75 0.42 12.01
N ALA A 108 -29.40 1.21 12.85
CA ALA A 108 -30.35 2.25 12.41
C ALA A 108 -29.75 3.21 11.36
N PRO A 109 -28.47 3.65 11.46
CA PRO A 109 -27.87 4.51 10.43
C PRO A 109 -27.68 3.82 9.06
N LEU A 110 -27.56 2.48 9.04
CA LEU A 110 -27.40 1.69 7.81
C LEU A 110 -28.75 1.24 7.20
N ALA A 111 -29.83 1.25 7.99
CA ALA A 111 -31.16 0.78 7.59
C ALA A 111 -31.66 1.42 6.28
N PRO A 112 -31.49 2.72 6.00
CA PRO A 112 -31.93 3.30 4.72
C PRO A 112 -31.21 2.69 3.51
N ALA A 113 -29.92 2.36 3.60
CA ALA A 113 -29.17 1.72 2.52
C ALA A 113 -29.66 0.30 2.30
N LEU A 114 -29.82 -0.49 3.36
CA LEU A 114 -30.34 -1.85 3.29
C LEU A 114 -31.79 -1.90 2.76
N ALA A 115 -32.63 -0.94 3.14
CA ALA A 115 -34.00 -0.82 2.61
C ALA A 115 -34.02 -0.52 1.10
N ARG A 116 -33.12 0.34 0.59
CA ARG A 116 -32.98 0.58 -0.86
C ARG A 116 -32.59 -0.70 -1.61
N ILE A 117 -31.64 -1.46 -1.06
CA ILE A 117 -31.21 -2.75 -1.63
C ILE A 117 -32.38 -3.74 -1.63
N ALA A 118 -33.11 -3.86 -0.53
CA ALA A 118 -34.29 -4.72 -0.42
C ALA A 118 -35.38 -4.36 -1.43
N ALA A 119 -35.56 -3.08 -1.76
CA ALA A 119 -36.56 -2.58 -2.69
C ALA A 119 -36.23 -2.82 -4.17
N ILE A 120 -35.05 -3.32 -4.53
CA ILE A 120 -34.66 -3.64 -5.92
C ILE A 120 -35.56 -4.76 -6.45
N LYS A 121 -36.27 -4.50 -7.57
CA LYS A 121 -37.26 -5.41 -8.16
C LYS A 121 -36.86 -5.97 -9.54
N ASN A 122 -35.87 -5.34 -10.20
CA ASN A 122 -35.46 -5.74 -11.56
C ASN A 122 -34.00 -5.31 -11.85
N LYS A 123 -33.47 -5.79 -12.97
CA LYS A 123 -32.08 -5.53 -13.39
C LYS A 123 -31.78 -4.05 -13.68
N ALA A 124 -32.76 -3.27 -14.13
CA ALA A 124 -32.57 -1.82 -14.34
C ALA A 124 -32.41 -1.07 -13.01
N GLN A 125 -33.14 -1.48 -11.97
CA GLN A 125 -32.95 -0.94 -10.62
C GLN A 125 -31.63 -1.43 -10.01
N LEU A 126 -31.24 -2.67 -10.28
CA LEU A 126 -29.92 -3.20 -9.88
C LEU A 126 -28.78 -2.38 -10.52
N ALA A 127 -28.88 -2.09 -11.83
CA ALA A 127 -27.85 -1.28 -12.50
C ALA A 127 -27.70 0.11 -11.86
N ARG A 128 -28.82 0.74 -11.46
CA ARG A 128 -28.78 2.01 -10.71
C ARG A 128 -28.11 1.86 -9.34
N ALA A 129 -28.48 0.84 -8.59
CA ALA A 129 -27.91 0.59 -7.26
C ALA A 129 -26.38 0.33 -7.32
N LEU A 130 -25.95 -0.44 -8.33
CA LEU A 130 -24.52 -0.68 -8.58
C LEU A 130 -23.78 0.62 -8.94
N GLY A 131 -24.41 1.50 -9.74
CA GLY A 131 -23.84 2.81 -10.06
C GLY A 131 -23.77 3.77 -8.86
N GLU A 132 -24.83 3.80 -8.03
CA GLU A 132 -24.85 4.59 -6.78
C GLU A 132 -23.78 4.13 -5.78
N GLY A 133 -23.42 2.85 -5.82
CA GLY A 133 -22.36 2.27 -4.97
C GLY A 133 -20.96 2.51 -5.49
N LEU A 134 -20.75 2.95 -6.73
CA LEU A 134 -19.41 3.17 -7.28
C LEU A 134 -18.65 4.24 -6.48
N ARG A 135 -17.42 3.93 -6.16
CA ARG A 135 -16.50 4.84 -5.45
C ARG A 135 -15.19 4.97 -6.23
N ALA A 136 -14.58 6.14 -6.13
CA ALA A 136 -13.23 6.38 -6.64
C ALA A 136 -12.21 5.93 -5.57
N ASP A 137 -12.09 4.62 -5.40
CA ASP A 137 -11.40 3.94 -4.30
C ASP A 137 -10.23 3.07 -4.74
N VAL A 138 -9.90 3.07 -6.03
CA VAL A 138 -8.77 2.31 -6.58
C VAL A 138 -7.77 3.25 -7.26
N ASP A 139 -6.51 2.86 -7.22
CA ASP A 139 -5.41 3.52 -7.92
C ASP A 139 -4.39 2.44 -8.33
N PRO A 140 -4.40 2.02 -9.59
CA PRO A 140 -3.60 0.88 -10.03
C PRO A 140 -2.11 1.21 -10.26
N LEU A 141 -1.74 2.47 -10.31
CA LEU A 141 -0.36 2.88 -10.62
C LEU A 141 0.35 3.52 -9.43
N ASN A 142 -0.30 4.51 -8.78
CA ASN A 142 0.40 5.28 -7.74
C ASN A 142 0.38 4.59 -6.36
N ALA A 143 -0.69 3.85 -6.05
CA ALA A 143 -0.84 3.15 -4.77
C ALA A 143 -0.95 1.63 -4.93
N THR A 144 -0.86 1.12 -6.16
CA THR A 144 -1.03 -0.30 -6.50
C THR A 144 -2.30 -0.93 -5.89
N ASN A 145 -3.34 -0.13 -5.68
CA ASN A 145 -4.60 -0.57 -5.09
C ASN A 145 -5.59 -0.99 -6.18
N PHE A 146 -5.64 -2.28 -6.47
CA PHE A 146 -6.60 -2.87 -7.41
C PHE A 146 -7.86 -3.43 -6.74
N PHE A 147 -7.95 -3.33 -5.42
CA PHE A 147 -9.00 -3.98 -4.65
C PHE A 147 -10.14 -3.02 -4.34
N THR A 148 -11.36 -3.44 -4.65
CA THR A 148 -12.60 -2.82 -4.17
C THR A 148 -13.70 -3.86 -3.99
N GLU A 149 -14.55 -3.68 -2.99
CA GLU A 149 -15.75 -4.50 -2.77
C GLU A 149 -16.89 -4.12 -3.73
N ASN A 150 -16.82 -2.97 -4.40
CA ASN A 150 -17.76 -2.56 -5.45
C ASN A 150 -17.56 -3.41 -6.70
N LEU A 151 -18.63 -3.71 -7.44
CA LEU A 151 -18.55 -4.56 -8.65
C LEU A 151 -17.49 -4.08 -9.65
N PHE A 152 -17.32 -2.78 -9.75
CA PHE A 152 -16.25 -2.14 -10.51
C PHE A 152 -15.53 -1.12 -9.62
N GLY A 153 -14.22 -0.99 -9.81
CA GLY A 153 -13.43 0.10 -9.28
C GLY A 153 -13.49 1.32 -10.22
N LEU A 154 -13.44 2.51 -9.65
CA LEU A 154 -13.27 3.76 -10.37
C LEU A 154 -11.97 4.43 -9.95
N TRP A 155 -11.22 4.89 -10.93
CA TRP A 155 -10.09 5.79 -10.77
C TRP A 155 -10.26 6.98 -11.71
N VAL A 156 -9.91 8.17 -11.27
CA VAL A 156 -9.92 9.37 -12.10
C VAL A 156 -8.50 9.89 -12.21
N ALA A 157 -7.95 9.81 -13.40
CA ALA A 157 -6.59 10.23 -13.68
C ALA A 157 -6.45 10.72 -15.13
N GLN A 158 -5.31 11.30 -15.45
CA GLN A 158 -5.01 11.70 -16.81
C GLN A 158 -5.07 10.51 -17.79
N GLY A 159 -5.42 10.78 -19.04
CA GLY A 159 -5.47 9.76 -20.09
C GLY A 159 -4.08 9.20 -20.39
N LEU A 160 -3.94 7.88 -20.55
CA LEU A 160 -2.66 7.23 -20.85
C LEU A 160 -1.96 7.80 -22.10
N THR A 161 -2.72 8.10 -23.14
CA THR A 161 -2.19 8.64 -24.40
C THR A 161 -2.47 10.14 -24.58
N GLU A 162 -3.33 10.71 -23.75
CA GLU A 162 -3.77 12.11 -23.78
C GLU A 162 -3.60 12.74 -22.38
N PRO A 163 -2.38 12.98 -21.92
CA PRO A 163 -2.10 13.34 -20.53
C PRO A 163 -2.61 14.73 -20.11
N GLN A 164 -3.20 15.49 -21.02
CA GLN A 164 -3.77 16.82 -20.73
C GLN A 164 -5.19 16.76 -20.15
N HIS A 165 -5.87 15.60 -20.25
CA HIS A 165 -7.25 15.44 -19.85
C HIS A 165 -7.39 14.28 -18.88
N ASN A 166 -8.17 14.49 -17.82
CA ASN A 166 -8.58 13.41 -16.92
C ASN A 166 -9.67 12.56 -17.57
N LEU A 167 -9.62 11.25 -17.33
CA LEU A 167 -10.58 10.26 -17.78
C LEU A 167 -11.02 9.38 -16.61
N PRO A 168 -12.25 8.87 -16.63
CA PRO A 168 -12.65 7.82 -15.70
C PRO A 168 -12.11 6.46 -16.17
N TYR A 169 -11.41 5.77 -15.25
CA TYR A 169 -10.92 4.41 -15.43
C TYR A 169 -11.85 3.43 -14.73
N LEU A 170 -12.27 2.38 -15.43
CA LEU A 170 -13.02 1.28 -14.85
C LEU A 170 -12.13 0.05 -14.68
N LEU A 171 -12.09 -0.45 -13.45
CA LEU A 171 -11.31 -1.61 -13.04
C LEU A 171 -12.22 -2.76 -12.58
N GLN A 172 -11.65 -3.96 -12.50
CA GLN A 172 -12.30 -5.10 -11.85
C GLN A 172 -12.50 -4.84 -10.37
N GLY A 173 -13.56 -5.44 -9.79
CA GLY A 173 -13.90 -5.33 -8.37
C GLY A 173 -14.95 -6.36 -7.99
N GLY A 174 -15.57 -6.23 -6.82
CA GLY A 174 -16.65 -7.08 -6.36
C GLY A 174 -16.21 -8.36 -5.67
N LEU A 175 -15.03 -8.35 -5.06
CA LEU A 175 -14.55 -9.44 -4.21
C LEU A 175 -14.43 -8.96 -2.76
N GLY A 176 -14.74 -9.81 -1.80
CA GLY A 176 -14.52 -9.52 -0.39
C GLY A 176 -13.19 -10.06 0.15
N MET A 177 -12.53 -10.98 -0.58
CA MET A 177 -11.14 -11.37 -0.33
C MET A 177 -10.21 -10.68 -1.34
N PRO A 178 -8.93 -10.44 -0.99
CA PRO A 178 -8.04 -9.50 -1.70
C PRO A 178 -7.77 -9.79 -3.17
N ASP A 179 -7.84 -11.05 -3.60
CA ASP A 179 -7.51 -11.45 -4.96
C ASP A 179 -8.30 -12.69 -5.41
N ARG A 180 -8.44 -12.86 -6.73
CA ARG A 180 -9.07 -14.05 -7.35
C ARG A 180 -8.42 -15.37 -6.90
N ALA A 181 -7.15 -15.37 -6.56
CA ALA A 181 -6.43 -16.55 -6.10
C ALA A 181 -7.02 -17.14 -4.81
N TYR A 182 -7.62 -16.34 -3.95
CA TYR A 182 -8.30 -16.82 -2.75
C TYR A 182 -9.56 -17.65 -3.07
N TYR A 183 -10.23 -17.35 -4.19
CA TYR A 183 -11.44 -18.07 -4.66
C TYR A 183 -11.11 -19.31 -5.48
N LEU A 184 -10.03 -19.26 -6.27
CA LEU A 184 -9.73 -20.25 -7.31
C LEU A 184 -8.53 -21.15 -6.98
N GLY A 185 -7.72 -20.79 -5.99
CA GLY A 185 -6.54 -21.56 -5.60
C GLY A 185 -6.90 -22.93 -5.01
N GLU A 186 -6.11 -23.96 -5.33
CA GLU A 186 -6.40 -25.36 -5.00
C GLU A 186 -5.75 -25.85 -3.70
N SER A 187 -4.91 -25.02 -3.05
CA SER A 187 -4.24 -25.40 -1.82
C SER A 187 -5.23 -25.64 -0.65
N ALA A 188 -4.86 -26.52 0.28
CA ALA A 188 -5.64 -26.79 1.48
C ALA A 188 -5.92 -25.51 2.29
N ARG A 189 -4.92 -24.61 2.38
CA ARG A 189 -5.07 -23.30 3.04
C ARG A 189 -6.13 -22.42 2.35
N MET A 190 -6.13 -22.37 1.02
CA MET A 190 -7.16 -21.59 0.30
C MET A 190 -8.54 -22.18 0.49
N SER A 191 -8.65 -23.51 0.54
CA SER A 191 -9.93 -24.19 0.83
C SER A 191 -10.43 -23.87 2.25
N GLU A 192 -9.54 -23.88 3.25
CA GLU A 192 -9.87 -23.48 4.63
C GLU A 192 -10.31 -22.01 4.71
N LEU A 193 -9.59 -21.10 4.05
CA LEU A 193 -9.93 -19.68 4.03
C LEU A 193 -11.29 -19.43 3.38
N ARG A 194 -11.63 -20.14 2.28
CA ARG A 194 -12.94 -20.03 1.65
C ARG A 194 -14.07 -20.47 2.59
N ALA A 195 -13.89 -21.57 3.32
CA ALA A 195 -14.86 -22.03 4.31
C ALA A 195 -15.07 -20.99 5.43
N LYS A 196 -13.97 -20.44 5.96
CA LYS A 196 -14.02 -19.36 6.97
C LYS A 196 -14.64 -18.08 6.43
N TYR A 197 -14.38 -17.75 5.17
CA TYR A 197 -14.99 -16.58 4.53
C TYR A 197 -16.51 -16.74 4.36
N GLN A 198 -16.96 -17.89 3.90
CA GLN A 198 -18.41 -18.16 3.79
C GLN A 198 -19.09 -18.10 5.18
N ALA A 199 -18.45 -18.63 6.22
CA ALA A 199 -18.93 -18.51 7.60
C ALA A 199 -18.94 -17.04 8.08
N HIS A 200 -17.95 -16.23 7.69
CA HIS A 200 -17.92 -14.79 7.96
C HIS A 200 -19.10 -14.06 7.31
N ILE A 201 -19.39 -14.32 6.03
CA ILE A 201 -20.53 -13.74 5.33
C ILE A 201 -21.84 -14.08 6.08
N ALA A 202 -22.02 -15.34 6.44
CA ALA A 202 -23.21 -15.79 7.18
C ALA A 202 -23.35 -15.09 8.55
N ALA A 203 -22.24 -14.98 9.29
CA ALA A 203 -22.23 -14.31 10.58
C ALA A 203 -22.56 -12.81 10.48
N MET A 204 -22.00 -12.10 9.51
CA MET A 204 -22.30 -10.68 9.28
C MET A 204 -23.77 -10.45 8.90
N LEU A 205 -24.33 -11.30 8.03
CA LEU A 205 -25.74 -11.24 7.66
C LEU A 205 -26.66 -11.57 8.84
N LYS A 206 -26.30 -12.57 9.65
CA LYS A 206 -27.05 -12.93 10.88
C LYS A 206 -27.04 -11.81 11.90
N LEU A 207 -25.90 -11.17 12.15
CA LEU A 207 -25.79 -10.00 13.02
C LEU A 207 -26.65 -8.84 12.53
N ALA A 208 -26.82 -8.71 11.23
CA ALA A 208 -27.69 -7.70 10.63
C ALA A 208 -29.19 -8.10 10.59
N GLY A 209 -29.56 -9.25 11.15
CA GLY A 209 -30.96 -9.70 11.25
C GLY A 209 -31.52 -10.34 9.97
N PHE A 210 -30.68 -10.81 9.06
CA PHE A 210 -31.14 -11.50 7.86
C PHE A 210 -31.50 -12.95 8.17
N ASP A 211 -32.69 -13.38 7.75
CA ASP A 211 -33.09 -14.78 7.76
C ASP A 211 -32.31 -15.58 6.72
N HIS A 212 -32.18 -16.88 6.92
CA HIS A 212 -31.48 -17.80 6.01
C HIS A 212 -30.05 -17.37 5.68
N ALA A 213 -29.31 -16.88 6.70
CA ALA A 213 -27.99 -16.29 6.52
C ALA A 213 -26.97 -17.23 5.83
N ASP A 214 -27.02 -18.53 6.12
CA ASP A 214 -26.12 -19.52 5.49
C ASP A 214 -26.41 -19.70 4.00
N GLU A 215 -27.67 -19.75 3.60
CA GLU A 215 -28.07 -19.84 2.18
C GLU A 215 -27.69 -18.56 1.42
N ARG A 216 -27.89 -17.39 2.06
CA ARG A 216 -27.49 -16.09 1.50
C ARG A 216 -25.97 -16.01 1.34
N ALA A 217 -25.22 -16.46 2.34
CA ALA A 217 -23.76 -16.52 2.29
C ALA A 217 -23.27 -17.42 1.15
N ALA A 218 -23.91 -18.57 0.93
CA ALA A 218 -23.59 -19.44 -0.18
C ALA A 218 -23.84 -18.76 -1.53
N ARG A 219 -24.94 -17.99 -1.69
CA ARG A 219 -25.22 -17.21 -2.92
C ARG A 219 -24.19 -16.11 -3.13
N VAL A 220 -23.82 -15.34 -2.09
CA VAL A 220 -22.78 -14.29 -2.17
C VAL A 220 -21.46 -14.91 -2.59
N PHE A 221 -21.01 -15.96 -1.90
CA PHE A 221 -19.76 -16.62 -2.20
C PHE A 221 -19.70 -17.21 -3.61
N ALA A 222 -20.80 -17.82 -4.07
CA ALA A 222 -20.91 -18.34 -5.44
C ALA A 222 -20.83 -17.22 -6.49
N LEU A 223 -21.47 -16.07 -6.23
CA LEU A 223 -21.43 -14.90 -7.12
C LEU A 223 -20.02 -14.32 -7.17
N GLU A 224 -19.38 -14.10 -6.02
CA GLU A 224 -17.99 -13.63 -5.97
C GLU A 224 -17.01 -14.59 -6.65
N THR A 225 -17.21 -15.90 -6.50
CA THR A 225 -16.42 -16.91 -7.23
C THR A 225 -16.60 -16.79 -8.74
N ALA A 226 -17.82 -16.50 -9.22
CA ALA A 226 -18.07 -16.27 -10.64
C ALA A 226 -17.42 -14.96 -11.12
N ILE A 227 -17.44 -13.90 -10.31
CA ILE A 227 -16.73 -12.64 -10.55
C ILE A 227 -15.21 -12.89 -10.60
N ALA A 228 -14.65 -13.61 -9.64
CA ALA A 228 -13.23 -13.95 -9.57
C ALA A 228 -12.72 -14.70 -10.82
N ARG A 229 -13.56 -15.56 -11.42
CA ARG A 229 -13.23 -16.23 -12.69
C ARG A 229 -13.09 -15.27 -13.86
N ALA A 230 -13.81 -14.15 -13.83
CA ALA A 230 -13.72 -13.12 -14.87
C ALA A 230 -12.56 -12.16 -14.67
N HIS A 231 -11.99 -12.08 -13.46
CA HIS A 231 -10.87 -11.20 -13.14
C HIS A 231 -9.60 -11.61 -13.87
N ALA A 232 -8.83 -10.64 -14.31
CA ALA A 232 -7.43 -10.83 -14.72
C ALA A 232 -6.58 -11.23 -13.51
N PRO A 233 -5.56 -12.09 -13.67
CA PRO A 233 -4.59 -12.36 -12.63
C PRO A 233 -3.71 -11.14 -12.33
N ARG A 234 -3.02 -11.14 -11.18
CA ARG A 234 -2.31 -9.97 -10.67
C ARG A 234 -1.22 -9.46 -11.60
N ASP A 235 -0.42 -10.36 -12.16
CA ASP A 235 0.66 -10.04 -13.11
C ASP A 235 0.15 -9.45 -14.44
N GLU A 236 -1.06 -9.82 -14.87
CA GLU A 236 -1.69 -9.18 -16.02
C GLU A 236 -2.35 -7.85 -15.67
N SER A 237 -2.81 -7.69 -14.42
CA SER A 237 -3.44 -6.44 -13.95
C SER A 237 -2.45 -5.29 -13.87
N ALA A 238 -1.16 -5.57 -13.62
CA ALA A 238 -0.10 -4.56 -13.59
C ALA A 238 0.36 -4.11 -14.98
N ASP A 239 -0.02 -4.81 -16.06
CA ASP A 239 0.40 -4.50 -17.43
C ASP A 239 -0.40 -3.29 -18.00
N VAL A 240 0.21 -2.12 -17.96
CA VAL A 240 -0.42 -0.86 -18.43
C VAL A 240 -0.72 -0.86 -19.94
N GLN A 241 0.01 -1.65 -20.75
CA GLN A 241 -0.28 -1.78 -22.19
C GLN A 241 -1.60 -2.54 -22.40
N LYS A 242 -1.84 -3.60 -21.63
CA LYS A 242 -3.12 -4.32 -21.62
C LYS A 242 -4.25 -3.47 -21.08
N ALA A 243 -3.95 -2.54 -20.18
CA ALA A 243 -4.91 -1.62 -19.57
C ALA A 243 -5.33 -0.46 -20.50
N ASN A 244 -4.58 -0.18 -21.56
CA ASN A 244 -4.83 0.94 -22.49
C ASN A 244 -6.00 0.66 -23.44
N ASN A 245 -7.21 0.57 -22.89
CA ASN A 245 -8.43 0.29 -23.67
C ASN A 245 -9.42 1.46 -23.54
N LYS A 246 -9.35 2.41 -24.42
CA LYS A 246 -10.30 3.54 -24.48
C LYS A 246 -11.60 3.09 -25.13
N TRP A 247 -12.72 3.10 -24.38
CA TRP A 247 -14.06 2.81 -24.87
C TRP A 247 -14.92 4.06 -24.82
N ARG A 248 -15.72 4.30 -25.88
CA ARG A 248 -16.76 5.33 -25.81
C ARG A 248 -17.93 4.83 -24.97
N ALA A 249 -18.61 5.72 -24.25
CA ALA A 249 -19.76 5.37 -23.41
C ALA A 249 -20.83 4.55 -24.15
N GLN A 250 -21.10 4.90 -25.42
CA GLN A 250 -22.08 4.19 -26.27
C GLN A 250 -21.65 2.77 -26.70
N GLU A 251 -20.37 2.42 -26.58
CA GLU A 251 -19.85 1.11 -26.98
C GLU A 251 -20.05 0.04 -25.90
N PHE A 252 -20.25 0.44 -24.63
CA PHE A 252 -20.36 -0.48 -23.52
C PHE A 252 -21.48 -1.49 -23.68
N ALA A 253 -22.65 -1.08 -24.16
CA ALA A 253 -23.78 -1.98 -24.40
C ALA A 253 -23.44 -3.10 -25.39
N LYS A 254 -22.56 -2.84 -26.38
CA LYS A 254 -22.10 -3.83 -27.37
C LYS A 254 -20.90 -4.65 -26.86
N ARG A 255 -19.92 -4.00 -26.21
CA ARG A 255 -18.66 -4.64 -25.78
C ARG A 255 -18.81 -5.46 -24.50
N ALA A 256 -19.70 -5.03 -23.60
CA ALA A 256 -19.98 -5.66 -22.32
C ALA A 256 -21.52 -5.75 -22.10
N PRO A 257 -22.24 -6.57 -22.89
CA PRO A 257 -23.68 -6.71 -22.77
C PRO A 257 -24.07 -7.33 -21.42
N GLY A 258 -25.27 -6.98 -20.92
CA GLY A 258 -25.84 -7.58 -19.71
C GLY A 258 -26.10 -6.58 -18.58
N LEU A 259 -25.49 -5.39 -18.61
CA LEU A 259 -25.75 -4.29 -17.69
C LEU A 259 -26.40 -3.12 -18.43
N ASP A 260 -27.39 -2.46 -17.82
CA ASP A 260 -27.90 -1.17 -18.28
C ASP A 260 -26.87 -0.07 -17.98
N TRP A 261 -25.88 0.06 -18.87
CA TRP A 261 -24.79 1.01 -18.74
C TRP A 261 -25.24 2.46 -18.67
N LYS A 262 -26.35 2.81 -19.33
CA LYS A 262 -26.90 4.17 -19.28
C LYS A 262 -27.42 4.50 -17.88
N ALA A 263 -28.17 3.58 -17.29
CA ALA A 263 -28.66 3.72 -15.91
C ALA A 263 -27.52 3.70 -14.91
N TYR A 264 -26.53 2.82 -15.11
CA TYR A 264 -25.32 2.73 -14.28
C TYR A 264 -24.52 4.03 -14.27
N PHE A 265 -24.10 4.53 -15.43
CA PHE A 265 -23.30 5.77 -15.52
C PHE A 265 -24.07 6.99 -15.01
N LYS A 266 -25.40 7.04 -15.24
CA LYS A 266 -26.21 8.13 -14.68
C LYS A 266 -26.18 8.13 -13.15
N SER A 267 -26.33 6.98 -12.53
CA SER A 267 -26.34 6.86 -11.06
C SER A 267 -24.95 7.04 -10.46
N ALA A 268 -23.88 6.73 -11.21
CA ALA A 268 -22.50 6.94 -10.82
C ALA A 268 -22.03 8.41 -10.99
N GLY A 269 -22.86 9.30 -11.54
CA GLY A 269 -22.44 10.69 -11.84
C GLY A 269 -21.55 10.83 -13.08
N LEU A 270 -21.47 9.78 -13.92
CA LEU A 270 -20.61 9.69 -15.10
C LEU A 270 -21.37 9.83 -16.43
N GLN A 271 -22.61 10.29 -16.41
CA GLN A 271 -23.49 10.38 -17.61
C GLN A 271 -23.00 11.34 -18.67
N GLY A 272 -22.14 12.30 -18.31
CA GLY A 272 -21.56 13.31 -19.22
C GLY A 272 -20.31 12.82 -19.94
N GLU A 273 -19.72 11.70 -19.49
CA GLU A 273 -18.44 11.23 -19.97
C GLU A 273 -18.57 10.54 -21.32
N ALA A 274 -17.83 11.04 -22.32
CA ALA A 274 -17.85 10.50 -23.67
C ALA A 274 -17.02 9.20 -23.80
N ALA A 275 -15.98 9.06 -22.99
CA ALA A 275 -15.01 7.97 -23.04
C ALA A 275 -14.52 7.56 -21.66
N PHE A 276 -14.12 6.30 -21.55
CA PHE A 276 -13.59 5.66 -20.37
C PHE A 276 -12.33 4.88 -20.72
N MET A 277 -11.38 4.81 -19.82
CA MET A 277 -10.30 3.83 -19.86
C MET A 277 -10.78 2.55 -19.17
N VAL A 278 -10.81 1.44 -19.88
CA VAL A 278 -11.23 0.15 -19.34
C VAL A 278 -9.99 -0.67 -19.05
N TRP A 279 -9.57 -0.66 -17.78
CA TRP A 279 -8.33 -1.32 -17.35
C TRP A 279 -8.37 -2.84 -17.54
N HIS A 280 -9.53 -3.46 -17.22
CA HIS A 280 -9.72 -4.91 -17.32
C HIS A 280 -10.92 -5.26 -18.22
N PRO A 281 -10.80 -5.20 -19.56
CA PRO A 281 -11.92 -5.43 -20.48
C PRO A 281 -12.63 -6.77 -20.28
N GLY A 282 -11.87 -7.83 -20.00
CA GLY A 282 -12.40 -9.17 -19.74
C GLY A 282 -13.28 -9.22 -18.49
N ALA A 283 -12.82 -8.61 -17.39
CA ALA A 283 -13.56 -8.56 -16.14
C ALA A 283 -14.83 -7.71 -16.25
N ILE A 284 -14.74 -6.54 -16.90
CA ILE A 284 -15.91 -5.67 -17.14
C ILE A 284 -16.98 -6.41 -17.96
N LYS A 285 -16.57 -7.13 -19.03
CA LYS A 285 -17.48 -7.94 -19.84
C LYS A 285 -18.08 -9.10 -19.04
N GLY A 286 -17.26 -9.82 -18.28
CA GLY A 286 -17.72 -10.95 -17.47
C GLY A 286 -18.68 -10.52 -16.37
N ALA A 287 -18.37 -9.45 -15.63
CA ALA A 287 -19.24 -8.92 -14.59
C ALA A 287 -20.59 -8.41 -15.15
N ALA A 288 -20.58 -7.72 -16.30
CA ALA A 288 -21.81 -7.29 -16.96
C ALA A 288 -22.70 -8.50 -17.37
N ALA A 289 -22.10 -9.58 -17.89
CA ALA A 289 -22.81 -10.81 -18.22
C ALA A 289 -23.39 -11.48 -16.97
N LEU A 290 -22.68 -11.45 -15.83
CA LEU A 290 -23.20 -11.94 -14.55
C LEU A 290 -24.39 -11.12 -14.05
N VAL A 291 -24.40 -9.80 -14.26
CA VAL A 291 -25.56 -8.97 -13.92
C VAL A 291 -26.81 -9.45 -14.66
N ALA A 292 -26.70 -9.84 -15.92
CA ALA A 292 -27.83 -10.38 -16.69
C ALA A 292 -28.22 -11.78 -16.22
N SER A 293 -27.25 -12.70 -16.07
CA SER A 293 -27.49 -14.13 -15.92
C SER A 293 -27.80 -14.60 -14.50
N GLN A 294 -27.22 -13.91 -13.47
CA GLN A 294 -27.44 -14.31 -12.09
C GLN A 294 -28.75 -13.78 -11.53
N GLU A 295 -29.35 -14.52 -10.61
CA GLU A 295 -30.61 -14.16 -9.98
C GLU A 295 -30.52 -12.84 -9.21
N LEU A 296 -31.61 -12.09 -9.19
CA LEU A 296 -31.68 -10.80 -8.49
C LEU A 296 -31.47 -10.96 -6.97
N ALA A 297 -31.87 -12.08 -6.40
CA ALA A 297 -31.68 -12.40 -4.99
C ALA A 297 -30.19 -12.45 -4.63
N SER A 298 -29.36 -13.10 -5.46
CA SER A 298 -27.90 -13.17 -5.25
C SER A 298 -27.26 -11.78 -5.25
N TRP A 299 -27.68 -10.89 -6.15
CA TRP A 299 -27.19 -9.51 -6.19
C TRP A 299 -27.64 -8.68 -5.00
N LYS A 300 -28.87 -8.89 -4.51
CA LYS A 300 -29.34 -8.20 -3.30
C LYS A 300 -28.57 -8.66 -2.07
N ASP A 301 -28.31 -9.95 -1.94
CA ASP A 301 -27.50 -10.49 -0.84
C ASP A 301 -26.06 -10.00 -0.93
N PHE A 302 -25.47 -9.96 -2.12
CA PHE A 302 -24.14 -9.38 -2.39
C PHE A 302 -24.07 -7.93 -1.96
N LEU A 303 -24.97 -7.07 -2.43
CA LEU A 303 -24.99 -5.66 -2.06
C LEU A 303 -25.20 -5.44 -0.56
N ALA A 304 -26.08 -6.22 0.06
CA ALA A 304 -26.33 -6.13 1.51
C ALA A 304 -25.09 -6.54 2.31
N PHE A 305 -24.47 -7.67 1.99
CA PHE A 305 -23.26 -8.14 2.66
C PHE A 305 -22.12 -7.12 2.52
N HIS A 306 -21.80 -6.69 1.29
CA HIS A 306 -20.70 -5.75 1.07
C HIS A 306 -20.95 -4.41 1.74
N THR A 307 -22.19 -3.90 1.76
CA THR A 307 -22.51 -2.67 2.50
C THR A 307 -22.27 -2.83 4.00
N ILE A 308 -22.69 -3.95 4.61
CA ILE A 308 -22.46 -4.23 6.04
C ILE A 308 -20.98 -4.43 6.34
N ASN A 309 -20.30 -5.21 5.50
CA ASN A 309 -18.89 -5.52 5.68
C ASN A 309 -18.01 -4.28 5.54
N HIS A 310 -18.24 -3.47 4.52
CA HIS A 310 -17.50 -2.23 4.27
C HIS A 310 -17.55 -1.28 5.47
N PHE A 311 -18.75 -0.99 5.98
CA PHE A 311 -18.92 -0.11 7.14
C PHE A 311 -18.78 -0.81 8.49
N GLY A 312 -18.47 -2.10 8.51
CA GLY A 312 -18.41 -2.92 9.73
C GLY A 312 -17.48 -2.37 10.82
N GLY A 313 -16.45 -1.60 10.44
CA GLY A 313 -15.56 -0.92 11.39
C GLY A 313 -16.20 0.21 12.20
N ALA A 314 -17.28 0.81 11.67
CA ALA A 314 -18.06 1.89 12.30
C ALA A 314 -19.41 1.39 12.87
N LEU A 315 -19.67 0.09 12.87
CA LEU A 315 -20.83 -0.60 13.42
C LEU A 315 -20.58 -1.08 14.87
N PRO A 316 -21.61 -1.60 15.57
CA PRO A 316 -21.48 -2.19 16.89
C PRO A 316 -20.36 -3.24 17.00
N LYS A 317 -19.85 -3.43 18.20
CA LYS A 317 -18.69 -4.26 18.50
C LYS A 317 -18.77 -5.67 17.88
N ALA A 318 -19.95 -6.29 17.86
CA ALA A 318 -20.13 -7.62 17.28
C ALA A 318 -19.71 -7.70 15.80
N PHE A 319 -19.98 -6.66 14.99
CA PHE A 319 -19.55 -6.58 13.59
C PHE A 319 -18.04 -6.36 13.48
N VAL A 320 -17.50 -5.50 14.32
CA VAL A 320 -16.07 -5.22 14.38
C VAL A 320 -15.29 -6.48 14.73
N ASP A 321 -15.73 -7.21 15.74
CA ASP A 321 -15.11 -8.47 16.18
C ASP A 321 -15.19 -9.54 15.07
N GLN A 322 -16.35 -9.69 14.41
CA GLN A 322 -16.52 -10.64 13.32
C GLN A 322 -15.63 -10.35 12.12
N ARG A 323 -15.45 -9.07 11.77
CA ARG A 323 -14.48 -8.67 10.74
C ARG A 323 -13.05 -9.02 11.14
N PHE A 324 -12.69 -8.76 12.38
CA PHE A 324 -11.36 -9.08 12.88
C PHE A 324 -11.10 -10.60 12.89
N GLU A 325 -12.07 -11.44 13.30
CA GLU A 325 -11.93 -12.89 13.28
C GLU A 325 -11.59 -13.43 11.89
N PHE A 326 -12.15 -12.83 10.83
CA PHE A 326 -11.82 -13.27 9.48
C PHE A 326 -10.56 -12.57 8.94
N TYR A 327 -10.59 -11.24 8.74
CA TYR A 327 -9.51 -10.52 8.07
C TYR A 327 -8.23 -10.42 8.92
N GLY A 328 -8.38 -10.21 10.22
CA GLY A 328 -7.25 -10.09 11.15
C GLY A 328 -6.68 -11.46 11.54
N ARG A 329 -7.51 -12.32 12.12
CA ARG A 329 -7.04 -13.56 12.71
C ARG A 329 -6.86 -14.69 11.68
N ALA A 330 -7.92 -15.00 10.92
CA ALA A 330 -7.86 -16.14 10.00
C ALA A 330 -6.95 -15.89 8.81
N MET A 331 -7.02 -14.70 8.22
CA MET A 331 -6.28 -14.37 6.99
C MET A 331 -4.87 -13.85 7.28
N ALA A 332 -4.73 -12.83 8.11
CA ALA A 332 -3.44 -12.19 8.40
C ALA A 332 -2.68 -12.80 9.59
N GLY A 333 -3.31 -13.69 10.38
CA GLY A 333 -2.68 -14.32 11.55
C GLY A 333 -2.42 -13.38 12.73
N THR A 334 -3.13 -12.25 12.81
CA THR A 334 -3.02 -11.27 13.90
C THR A 334 -3.81 -11.78 15.11
N PRO A 335 -3.17 -11.99 16.26
CA PRO A 335 -3.86 -12.59 17.40
C PRO A 335 -4.83 -11.68 18.14
N GLN A 336 -4.63 -10.35 18.08
CA GLN A 336 -5.42 -9.36 18.79
C GLN A 336 -5.82 -8.20 17.90
N GLN A 337 -7.05 -7.71 18.06
CA GLN A 337 -7.53 -6.53 17.35
C GLN A 337 -6.81 -5.27 17.86
N SER A 338 -6.52 -4.35 16.93
CA SER A 338 -5.96 -3.04 17.28
C SER A 338 -6.87 -2.26 18.23
N LEU A 339 -6.24 -1.54 19.15
CA LEU A 339 -6.95 -0.68 20.11
C LEU A 339 -7.88 0.29 19.40
N ARG A 340 -8.98 0.65 20.06
CA ARG A 340 -10.00 1.50 19.45
C ARG A 340 -9.46 2.84 18.95
N TRP A 341 -8.58 3.49 19.70
CA TRP A 341 -7.99 4.76 19.29
C TRP A 341 -7.20 4.67 17.98
N LYS A 342 -6.50 3.54 17.73
CA LYS A 342 -5.78 3.29 16.47
C LYS A 342 -6.75 3.15 15.30
N ARG A 343 -7.85 2.45 15.51
CA ARG A 343 -8.92 2.29 14.50
C ARG A 343 -9.65 3.61 14.23
N ALA A 344 -9.91 4.39 15.28
CA ALA A 344 -10.48 5.73 15.16
C ALA A 344 -9.56 6.66 14.37
N LEU A 345 -8.26 6.62 14.67
CA LEU A 345 -7.27 7.40 13.92
C LEU A 345 -7.19 6.96 12.45
N ALA A 346 -7.19 5.66 12.17
CA ALA A 346 -7.19 5.15 10.79
C ALA A 346 -8.44 5.64 10.01
N ALA A 347 -9.63 5.59 10.62
CA ALA A 347 -10.86 6.12 10.04
C ALA A 347 -10.79 7.64 9.83
N THR A 348 -10.19 8.39 10.77
CA THR A 348 -10.01 9.84 10.65
C THR A 348 -9.01 10.19 9.55
N ASN A 349 -7.91 9.45 9.43
CA ASN A 349 -6.95 9.59 8.34
C ASN A 349 -7.60 9.34 6.96
N ALA A 350 -8.42 8.31 6.84
CA ALA A 350 -9.12 8.02 5.58
C ALA A 350 -10.11 9.14 5.20
N ALA A 351 -10.75 9.78 6.18
CA ALA A 351 -11.79 10.80 5.96
C ALA A 351 -11.23 12.22 5.82
N LEU A 352 -10.18 12.56 6.56
CA LEU A 352 -9.68 13.93 6.77
C LEU A 352 -8.14 13.97 6.68
N ALA A 353 -7.60 13.32 5.64
CA ALA A 353 -6.17 13.11 5.48
C ALA A 353 -5.35 14.41 5.50
N GLU A 354 -5.68 15.37 4.65
CA GLU A 354 -4.94 16.64 4.57
C GLU A 354 -5.13 17.56 5.75
N PRO A 355 -6.35 17.79 6.29
CA PRO A 355 -6.52 18.54 7.53
C PRO A 355 -5.67 18.00 8.69
N LEU A 356 -5.58 16.67 8.79
CA LEU A 356 -4.75 16.01 9.79
C LEU A 356 -3.26 16.17 9.48
N GLY A 357 -2.87 16.10 8.23
CA GLY A 357 -1.51 16.34 7.74
C GLY A 357 -1.04 17.77 8.03
N HIS A 358 -1.91 18.75 7.84
CA HIS A 358 -1.63 20.15 8.15
C HIS A 358 -1.30 20.34 9.65
N LEU A 359 -2.13 19.77 10.54
CA LEU A 359 -1.86 19.79 11.99
C LEU A 359 -0.53 19.10 12.34
N TYR A 360 -0.24 17.95 11.69
CA TYR A 360 0.98 17.19 11.94
C TYR A 360 2.23 17.97 11.53
N VAL A 361 2.25 18.51 10.32
CA VAL A 361 3.39 19.24 9.75
C VAL A 361 3.69 20.50 10.56
N ALA A 362 2.66 21.29 10.88
CA ALA A 362 2.81 22.51 11.66
C ALA A 362 3.51 22.29 13.01
N ARG A 363 3.41 21.09 13.59
CA ARG A 363 3.97 20.78 14.92
C ARG A 363 5.24 19.96 14.89
N TYR A 364 5.42 19.06 13.90
CA TYR A 364 6.44 18.02 13.97
C TYR A 364 7.44 18.02 12.82
N PHE A 365 7.29 18.91 11.83
CA PHE A 365 8.21 18.94 10.70
C PHE A 365 8.81 20.34 10.49
N PRO A 366 10.04 20.60 10.99
CA PRO A 366 10.72 21.88 10.82
C PRO A 366 11.06 22.17 9.34
N PRO A 367 10.93 23.43 8.87
CA PRO A 367 11.22 23.80 7.49
C PRO A 367 12.67 23.50 7.04
N GLU A 368 13.63 23.54 7.96
CA GLU A 368 15.04 23.23 7.69
C GLU A 368 15.24 21.79 7.23
N ASN A 369 14.46 20.85 7.74
CA ASN A 369 14.51 19.46 7.31
C ASN A 369 14.01 19.30 5.86
N LYS A 370 12.99 20.09 5.44
CA LYS A 370 12.53 20.12 4.04
C LYS A 370 13.67 20.51 3.10
N ALA A 371 14.40 21.58 3.42
CA ALA A 371 15.50 22.08 2.62
C ALA A 371 16.66 21.05 2.51
N ARG A 372 17.02 20.40 3.62
CA ARG A 372 18.08 19.37 3.61
C ARG A 372 17.72 18.16 2.76
N VAL A 373 16.46 17.69 2.84
CA VAL A 373 16.00 16.59 2.00
C VAL A 373 15.92 17.01 0.53
N GLN A 374 15.47 18.23 0.22
CA GLN A 374 15.47 18.77 -1.15
C GLN A 374 16.88 18.79 -1.76
N GLN A 375 17.89 19.17 -0.98
CA GLN A 375 19.28 19.11 -1.42
C GLN A 375 19.72 17.67 -1.72
N MET A 376 19.37 16.71 -0.85
CA MET A 376 19.67 15.29 -1.06
C MET A 376 19.00 14.75 -2.32
N VAL A 377 17.72 15.09 -2.57
CA VAL A 377 17.01 14.76 -3.80
C VAL A 377 17.76 15.30 -5.02
N GLY A 378 18.17 16.58 -5.01
CA GLY A 378 18.94 17.17 -6.09
C GLY A 378 20.25 16.42 -6.37
N ASN A 379 20.96 16.01 -5.34
CA ASN A 379 22.20 15.24 -5.46
C ASN A 379 21.95 13.86 -6.10
N ILE A 380 20.86 13.17 -5.73
CA ILE A 380 20.54 11.84 -6.24
C ILE A 380 20.04 11.93 -7.69
N VAL A 381 19.21 12.92 -8.04
CA VAL A 381 18.81 13.20 -9.43
C VAL A 381 20.04 13.46 -10.30
N ALA A 382 20.99 14.29 -9.82
CA ALA A 382 22.25 14.52 -10.54
C ALA A 382 23.10 13.26 -10.68
N ALA A 383 23.15 12.39 -9.68
CA ALA A 383 23.84 11.12 -9.76
C ALA A 383 23.18 10.18 -10.78
N PHE A 384 21.85 10.11 -10.77
CA PHE A 384 21.08 9.32 -11.73
C PHE A 384 21.31 9.81 -13.17
N SER A 385 21.28 11.13 -13.38
CA SER A 385 21.59 11.75 -14.67
C SER A 385 22.99 11.35 -15.18
N ARG A 386 24.02 11.43 -14.31
CA ARG A 386 25.39 11.00 -14.67
C ARG A 386 25.48 9.51 -14.99
N ARG A 387 24.69 8.64 -14.34
CA ARG A 387 24.60 7.21 -14.68
C ARG A 387 24.04 7.02 -16.07
N ILE A 388 22.91 7.64 -16.40
CA ILE A 388 22.31 7.59 -17.74
C ILE A 388 23.30 8.05 -18.80
N ASP A 389 24.07 9.12 -18.56
CA ASP A 389 25.08 9.61 -19.51
C ASP A 389 26.20 8.60 -19.81
N LYS A 390 26.50 7.75 -18.83
CA LYS A 390 27.57 6.74 -18.94
C LYS A 390 27.10 5.39 -19.52
N LEU A 391 25.82 5.20 -19.78
CA LEU A 391 25.31 3.95 -20.35
C LEU A 391 25.72 3.79 -21.80
N GLU A 392 26.76 2.97 -22.06
CA GLU A 392 27.28 2.74 -23.40
C GLU A 392 26.29 2.03 -24.32
N TRP A 393 25.41 1.19 -23.74
CA TRP A 393 24.38 0.47 -24.50
C TRP A 393 23.21 1.33 -24.94
N MET A 394 23.00 2.49 -24.30
CA MET A 394 21.84 3.37 -24.57
C MET A 394 22.15 4.35 -25.71
N ALA A 395 21.33 4.29 -26.76
CA ALA A 395 21.42 5.18 -27.90
C ALA A 395 21.22 6.67 -27.50
N PRO A 396 21.85 7.61 -28.20
CA PRO A 396 21.71 9.05 -27.89
C PRO A 396 20.26 9.54 -27.86
N ALA A 397 19.39 9.01 -28.72
CA ALA A 397 17.96 9.38 -28.75
C ALA A 397 17.22 8.94 -27.48
N THR A 398 17.41 7.70 -27.04
CA THR A 398 16.82 7.16 -25.80
C THR A 398 17.36 7.92 -24.58
N ARG A 399 18.68 8.16 -24.54
CA ARG A 399 19.33 8.95 -23.48
C ARG A 399 18.74 10.36 -23.36
N ALA A 400 18.53 11.05 -24.48
CA ALA A 400 17.93 12.38 -24.47
C ALA A 400 16.51 12.38 -23.88
N GLN A 401 15.69 11.37 -24.17
CA GLN A 401 14.35 11.21 -23.57
C GLN A 401 14.43 10.91 -22.06
N ALA A 402 15.36 10.06 -21.63
CA ALA A 402 15.59 9.77 -20.21
C ALA A 402 16.03 11.03 -19.44
N GLN A 403 16.95 11.82 -20.01
CA GLN A 403 17.37 13.10 -19.42
C GLN A 403 16.24 14.13 -19.36
N GLU A 404 15.40 14.24 -20.40
CA GLU A 404 14.23 15.12 -20.36
C GLU A 404 13.23 14.69 -19.29
N LYS A 405 13.05 13.38 -19.09
CA LYS A 405 12.20 12.84 -18.04
C LYS A 405 12.69 13.20 -16.63
N LEU A 406 13.99 13.10 -16.36
CA LEU A 406 14.59 13.56 -15.11
C LEU A 406 14.45 15.07 -14.90
N LYS A 407 14.68 15.86 -15.96
CA LYS A 407 14.60 17.32 -15.91
C LYS A 407 13.19 17.83 -15.60
N THR A 408 12.16 17.14 -16.10
CA THR A 408 10.75 17.50 -15.92
C THR A 408 10.09 16.81 -14.73
N LEU A 409 10.83 16.00 -13.97
CA LEU A 409 10.33 15.30 -12.79
C LEU A 409 9.91 16.31 -11.71
N TYR A 410 8.64 16.28 -11.31
CA TYR A 410 8.16 17.02 -10.16
C TYR A 410 8.51 16.29 -8.86
N VAL A 411 9.06 17.00 -7.89
CA VAL A 411 9.44 16.42 -6.60
C VAL A 411 8.75 17.14 -5.45
N GLY A 412 7.78 16.48 -4.85
CA GLY A 412 7.12 16.91 -3.63
C GLY A 412 7.86 16.43 -2.38
N VAL A 413 8.27 17.34 -1.49
CA VAL A 413 8.97 17.03 -0.24
C VAL A 413 8.17 17.50 0.94
N ALA A 414 7.95 16.61 1.89
CA ALA A 414 7.29 16.79 3.17
C ALA A 414 5.77 17.01 3.09
N TYR A 415 5.30 17.97 2.34
CA TYR A 415 3.88 18.35 2.25
C TYR A 415 3.61 19.16 0.98
N PRO A 416 2.35 19.16 0.48
CA PRO A 416 1.95 19.91 -0.71
C PRO A 416 2.08 21.42 -0.51
N ASP A 417 2.38 22.16 -1.57
CA ASP A 417 2.41 23.62 -1.54
C ASP A 417 0.99 24.21 -1.49
N HIS A 418 0.00 23.47 -2.00
CA HIS A 418 -1.42 23.82 -1.97
C HIS A 418 -2.23 22.70 -1.32
N TRP A 419 -2.95 23.04 -0.26
CA TRP A 419 -3.80 22.12 0.47
C TRP A 419 -5.21 22.06 -0.11
N GLU A 420 -5.79 20.86 -0.20
CA GLU A 420 -7.19 20.70 -0.58
C GLU A 420 -8.14 21.23 0.50
N SER A 421 -9.25 21.84 0.07
CA SER A 421 -10.26 22.35 0.99
C SER A 421 -11.26 21.26 1.38
N TYR A 422 -11.42 21.06 2.68
CA TYR A 422 -12.42 20.15 3.28
C TYR A 422 -13.66 20.89 3.79
N ALA A 423 -13.84 22.17 3.46
CA ALA A 423 -14.98 22.98 3.90
C ALA A 423 -16.36 22.40 3.49
N GLY A 424 -16.41 21.63 2.39
CA GLY A 424 -17.62 20.93 1.93
C GLY A 424 -17.95 19.64 2.67
N LEU A 425 -17.04 19.08 3.47
CA LEU A 425 -17.29 17.86 4.24
C LEU A 425 -18.01 18.20 5.55
N LYS A 426 -19.25 17.71 5.69
CA LYS A 426 -20.01 17.88 6.93
C LYS A 426 -19.71 16.75 7.92
N VAL A 427 -19.06 17.08 9.04
CA VAL A 427 -18.87 16.17 10.17
C VAL A 427 -19.94 16.46 11.24
N VAL A 428 -20.65 15.40 11.65
CA VAL A 428 -21.71 15.48 12.69
C VAL A 428 -21.20 14.76 13.94
N PRO A 429 -21.07 15.44 15.09
CA PRO A 429 -20.64 14.83 16.33
C PRO A 429 -21.50 13.61 16.71
N GLY A 430 -20.86 12.52 17.15
CA GLY A 430 -21.50 11.28 17.55
C GLY A 430 -22.10 10.44 16.42
N ASP A 431 -21.89 10.79 15.15
CA ASP A 431 -22.42 10.06 13.99
C ASP A 431 -21.30 9.35 13.20
N ALA A 432 -20.66 8.36 13.82
CA ALA A 432 -19.48 7.67 13.23
C ALA A 432 -19.75 7.11 11.82
N LEU A 433 -20.82 6.34 11.65
CA LEU A 433 -21.17 5.74 10.35
C LEU A 433 -21.58 6.80 9.32
N GLY A 434 -22.43 7.74 9.70
CA GLY A 434 -22.86 8.81 8.79
C GLY A 434 -21.69 9.71 8.38
N ASN A 435 -20.71 9.95 9.25
CA ASN A 435 -19.49 10.67 8.92
C ASN A 435 -18.64 9.89 7.91
N ALA A 436 -18.48 8.57 8.08
CA ALA A 436 -17.76 7.72 7.11
C ALA A 436 -18.41 7.77 5.72
N MET A 437 -19.74 7.61 5.66
CA MET A 437 -20.49 7.68 4.39
C MET A 437 -20.38 9.05 3.70
N ARG A 438 -20.42 10.14 4.48
CA ARG A 438 -20.26 11.51 3.94
C ARG A 438 -18.84 11.76 3.44
N ALA A 439 -17.83 11.26 4.15
CA ALA A 439 -16.44 11.38 3.72
C ALA A 439 -16.18 10.65 2.38
N GLU A 440 -16.66 9.43 2.23
CA GLU A 440 -16.56 8.69 0.97
C GLU A 440 -17.26 9.40 -0.19
N ALA A 441 -18.47 9.92 0.06
CA ALA A 441 -19.19 10.68 -0.95
C ALA A 441 -18.47 11.98 -1.32
N PHE A 442 -17.89 12.68 -0.33
CA PHE A 442 -17.08 13.88 -0.55
C PHE A 442 -15.84 13.59 -1.41
N HIS A 443 -15.08 12.55 -1.07
CA HIS A 443 -13.89 12.16 -1.84
C HIS A 443 -14.27 11.73 -3.26
N THR A 444 -15.31 10.92 -3.42
CA THR A 444 -15.78 10.51 -4.76
C THR A 444 -16.20 11.72 -5.59
N ALA A 445 -16.93 12.68 -5.00
CA ALA A 445 -17.32 13.91 -5.70
C ALA A 445 -16.10 14.77 -6.08
N GLY A 446 -15.08 14.85 -5.21
CA GLY A 446 -13.81 15.52 -5.50
C GLY A 446 -13.09 14.89 -6.70
N GLN A 447 -12.99 13.55 -6.73
CA GLN A 447 -12.39 12.83 -7.85
C GLN A 447 -13.19 13.04 -9.15
N LEU A 448 -14.51 12.94 -9.13
CA LEU A 448 -15.35 13.20 -10.31
C LEU A 448 -15.22 14.64 -10.82
N ALA A 449 -15.03 15.61 -9.94
CA ALA A 449 -14.83 17.01 -10.31
C ALA A 449 -13.53 17.23 -11.11
N LYS A 450 -12.53 16.33 -10.99
CA LYS A 450 -11.30 16.40 -11.79
C LYS A 450 -11.53 16.13 -13.29
N LEU A 451 -12.59 15.38 -13.65
CA LEU A 451 -12.92 15.07 -15.04
C LEU A 451 -13.11 16.33 -15.91
N HIS A 452 -13.43 17.46 -15.28
CA HIS A 452 -13.69 18.74 -15.93
C HIS A 452 -12.60 19.80 -15.65
N LYS A 453 -11.44 19.37 -15.11
CA LYS A 453 -10.31 20.25 -14.79
C LYS A 453 -9.09 19.86 -15.61
N ALA A 454 -8.19 20.81 -15.78
CA ALA A 454 -6.84 20.52 -16.27
C ALA A 454 -6.13 19.55 -15.31
N VAL A 455 -5.27 18.72 -15.86
CA VAL A 455 -4.42 17.82 -15.08
C VAL A 455 -3.44 18.64 -14.24
N ASP A 456 -3.40 18.35 -12.93
CA ASP A 456 -2.42 18.92 -12.00
C ASP A 456 -1.34 17.88 -11.70
N ARG A 457 -0.13 18.12 -12.20
CA ARG A 457 1.01 17.23 -11.97
C ARG A 457 1.62 17.35 -10.57
N SER A 458 1.24 18.39 -9.81
CA SER A 458 1.69 18.62 -8.43
C SER A 458 0.76 18.02 -7.38
N GLU A 459 -0.31 17.38 -7.80
CA GLU A 459 -1.25 16.70 -6.89
C GLU A 459 -0.54 15.59 -6.10
N TRP A 460 -0.82 15.53 -4.80
CA TRP A 460 -0.29 14.50 -3.92
C TRP A 460 -1.26 13.33 -3.78
N SER A 461 -0.75 12.11 -3.90
CA SER A 461 -1.55 10.89 -3.66
C SER A 461 -1.49 10.41 -2.21
N MET A 462 -0.51 10.88 -1.42
CA MET A 462 -0.28 10.48 -0.04
C MET A 462 -0.26 11.66 0.91
N PRO A 463 -0.92 11.57 2.10
CA PRO A 463 -0.91 12.66 3.06
C PRO A 463 0.42 12.76 3.81
N PRO A 464 0.81 13.94 4.29
CA PRO A 464 2.11 14.18 4.93
C PRO A 464 2.43 13.32 6.16
N GLN A 465 1.42 12.84 6.88
CA GLN A 465 1.59 11.98 8.05
C GLN A 465 1.71 10.48 7.72
N LEU A 466 1.71 10.10 6.47
CA LEU A 466 1.92 8.72 6.05
C LEU A 466 3.43 8.41 6.00
N VAL A 467 3.84 7.31 6.63
CA VAL A 467 5.21 6.80 6.54
C VAL A 467 5.34 5.97 5.27
N ASN A 468 5.53 6.65 4.15
CA ASN A 468 5.72 6.06 2.83
C ASN A 468 6.32 7.10 1.87
N ALA A 469 6.63 6.67 0.64
CA ALA A 469 7.00 7.48 -0.50
C ALA A 469 6.32 6.93 -1.75
N VAL A 470 6.25 7.69 -2.85
CA VAL A 470 5.59 7.24 -4.08
C VAL A 470 6.14 7.92 -5.32
N ASN A 471 6.30 7.12 -6.38
CA ASN A 471 6.43 7.61 -7.76
C ASN A 471 5.06 7.57 -8.44
N MET A 472 4.75 8.59 -9.21
CA MET A 472 3.52 8.73 -9.99
C MET A 472 3.88 8.85 -11.48
N PRO A 473 4.00 7.72 -12.20
CA PRO A 473 4.57 7.71 -13.55
C PRO A 473 3.75 8.51 -14.57
N MET A 474 2.43 8.54 -14.43
CA MET A 474 1.56 9.35 -15.30
C MET A 474 1.74 10.85 -15.08
N GLN A 475 2.08 11.29 -13.87
CA GLN A 475 2.35 12.69 -13.57
C GLN A 475 3.83 13.05 -13.79
N ASN A 476 4.71 12.07 -13.97
CA ASN A 476 6.16 12.20 -13.86
C ASN A 476 6.53 12.97 -12.59
N ALA A 477 6.07 12.46 -11.46
CA ALA A 477 6.18 13.09 -10.15
C ALA A 477 6.53 12.08 -9.07
N ILE A 478 7.16 12.56 -7.98
CA ILE A 478 7.45 11.77 -6.78
C ILE A 478 7.09 12.57 -5.54
N ASN A 479 6.59 11.89 -4.50
CA ASN A 479 6.28 12.54 -3.22
C ASN A 479 6.95 11.80 -2.05
N PHE A 480 7.51 12.58 -1.14
CA PHE A 480 8.09 12.12 0.13
C PHE A 480 7.36 12.78 1.30
N PRO A 481 6.32 12.15 1.87
CA PRO A 481 5.59 12.66 3.02
C PRO A 481 6.49 12.96 4.24
N ALA A 482 6.14 13.98 5.03
CA ALA A 482 6.94 14.42 6.17
C ALA A 482 7.21 13.31 7.20
N ALA A 483 6.28 12.36 7.34
CA ALA A 483 6.41 11.30 8.34
C ALA A 483 7.52 10.28 8.05
N ILE A 484 7.88 10.02 6.78
CA ILE A 484 9.02 9.13 6.48
C ILE A 484 10.37 9.85 6.65
N LEU A 485 10.38 11.17 6.61
CA LEU A 485 11.58 12.00 6.71
C LEU A 485 12.04 12.19 8.18
N GLN A 486 12.09 11.09 8.92
CA GLN A 486 12.44 11.00 10.34
C GLN A 486 13.21 9.70 10.63
N PRO A 487 13.90 9.57 11.79
CA PRO A 487 14.56 8.33 12.16
C PRO A 487 13.59 7.14 12.17
N PRO A 488 13.98 5.96 11.67
CA PRO A 488 15.35 5.58 11.26
C PRO A 488 15.67 5.83 9.77
N TYR A 489 14.76 6.41 8.98
CA TYR A 489 15.01 6.67 7.55
C TYR A 489 15.89 7.91 7.34
N PHE A 490 15.55 9.02 7.99
CA PHE A 490 16.29 10.27 7.96
C PHE A 490 16.56 10.73 9.39
N ASP A 491 17.84 10.80 9.77
CA ASP A 491 18.28 11.34 11.06
C ASP A 491 19.00 12.67 10.82
N PRO A 492 18.42 13.82 11.22
CA PRO A 492 19.07 15.11 11.06
C PRO A 492 20.40 15.22 11.82
N ASP A 493 20.62 14.42 12.87
CA ASP A 493 21.86 14.36 13.65
C ASP A 493 22.78 13.21 13.20
N GLY A 494 22.32 12.36 12.29
CA GLY A 494 23.05 11.20 11.77
C GLY A 494 24.10 11.57 10.71
N SER A 495 25.00 10.61 10.42
CA SER A 495 26.01 10.78 9.37
C SER A 495 25.36 10.86 7.97
N ASP A 496 26.01 11.60 7.05
CA ASP A 496 25.59 11.61 5.64
C ASP A 496 25.56 10.19 5.06
N ALA A 497 26.54 9.34 5.40
CA ALA A 497 26.57 7.94 4.95
C ALA A 497 25.30 7.19 5.34
N TYR A 498 24.88 7.27 6.60
CA TYR A 498 23.69 6.63 7.10
C TYR A 498 22.42 7.17 6.42
N ASN A 499 22.30 8.50 6.29
CA ASN A 499 21.14 9.15 5.67
C ASN A 499 21.02 8.84 4.17
N TYR A 500 22.13 8.81 3.43
CA TYR A 500 22.10 8.38 2.03
C TYR A 500 21.80 6.89 1.88
N GLY A 501 22.23 6.05 2.83
CA GLY A 501 21.88 4.64 2.86
C GLY A 501 20.39 4.39 3.22
N GLY A 502 19.85 5.17 4.15
CA GLY A 502 18.43 5.11 4.56
C GLY A 502 17.51 5.83 3.59
N ILE A 503 17.19 7.10 3.90
CA ILE A 503 16.25 7.88 3.07
C ILE A 503 16.79 8.16 1.67
N GLY A 504 18.11 8.30 1.49
CA GLY A 504 18.70 8.49 0.17
C GLY A 504 18.44 7.31 -0.77
N ALA A 505 18.53 6.07 -0.27
CA ALA A 505 18.17 4.88 -1.04
C ALA A 505 16.67 4.87 -1.39
N THR A 506 15.79 5.31 -0.47
CA THR A 506 14.36 5.47 -0.74
C THR A 506 14.10 6.54 -1.81
N ILE A 507 14.79 7.68 -1.74
CA ILE A 507 14.70 8.73 -2.77
C ILE A 507 15.14 8.19 -4.13
N GLY A 508 16.27 7.49 -4.18
CA GLY A 508 16.76 6.85 -5.40
C GLY A 508 15.79 5.81 -5.95
N HIS A 509 15.15 5.03 -5.08
CA HIS A 509 14.12 4.06 -5.40
C HIS A 509 12.93 4.73 -6.11
N GLU A 510 12.37 5.80 -5.54
CA GLU A 510 11.25 6.51 -6.18
C GLU A 510 11.65 7.17 -7.51
N ILE A 511 12.86 7.72 -7.63
CA ILE A 511 13.36 8.23 -8.92
C ILE A 511 13.45 7.09 -9.93
N SER A 512 13.91 5.91 -9.50
CA SER A 512 14.11 4.74 -10.36
C SER A 512 12.81 4.19 -10.92
N HIS A 513 11.70 4.32 -10.20
CA HIS A 513 10.36 3.97 -10.71
C HIS A 513 9.97 4.74 -11.97
N SER A 514 10.55 5.90 -12.24
CA SER A 514 10.39 6.56 -13.53
C SER A 514 11.02 5.79 -14.70
N PHE A 515 11.89 4.81 -14.43
CA PHE A 515 12.71 4.09 -15.40
C PHE A 515 12.66 2.56 -15.25
N ASP A 516 11.86 2.02 -14.33
CA ASP A 516 11.61 0.58 -14.21
C ASP A 516 10.75 0.05 -15.37
N ASP A 517 10.32 -1.21 -15.31
CA ASP A 517 9.53 -1.84 -16.38
C ASP A 517 8.12 -1.26 -16.54
N GLU A 518 7.59 -0.58 -15.53
CA GLU A 518 6.32 0.15 -15.60
C GLU A 518 6.54 1.61 -16.00
N GLY A 519 7.36 2.35 -15.27
CA GLY A 519 7.58 3.78 -15.50
C GLY A 519 8.32 4.09 -16.80
N ALA A 520 9.19 3.19 -17.28
CA ALA A 520 9.86 3.33 -18.58
C ALA A 520 8.91 3.36 -19.77
N GLN A 521 7.64 2.97 -19.59
CA GLN A 521 6.61 3.05 -20.61
C GLN A 521 6.00 4.45 -20.77
N PHE A 522 6.29 5.36 -19.82
CA PHE A 522 5.79 6.74 -19.83
C PHE A 522 6.90 7.73 -20.20
N ASP A 523 6.56 8.72 -21.03
CA ASP A 523 7.49 9.80 -21.38
C ASP A 523 7.57 10.90 -20.31
N ALA A 524 8.34 11.94 -20.56
CA ALA A 524 8.55 13.10 -19.67
C ALA A 524 7.27 13.87 -19.29
N PHE A 525 6.17 13.63 -19.99
CA PHE A 525 4.86 14.25 -19.77
C PHE A 525 3.83 13.27 -19.22
N GLY A 526 4.27 12.04 -18.86
CA GLY A 526 3.40 10.99 -18.36
C GLY A 526 2.52 10.33 -19.43
N ARG A 527 2.88 10.45 -20.70
CA ARG A 527 2.19 9.78 -21.78
C ARG A 527 2.73 8.36 -21.94
N LEU A 528 1.83 7.38 -21.99
CA LEU A 528 2.15 6.00 -22.38
C LEU A 528 2.61 6.00 -23.84
N ARG A 529 3.88 5.82 -24.06
CA ARG A 529 4.52 5.89 -25.37
C ARG A 529 5.83 5.11 -25.39
N ASP A 530 6.05 4.35 -26.45
CA ASP A 530 7.38 3.80 -26.72
C ASP A 530 8.32 4.93 -27.15
N TRP A 531 9.36 5.17 -26.34
CA TRP A 531 10.39 6.19 -26.57
C TRP A 531 11.79 5.58 -26.66
N TRP A 532 11.87 4.26 -26.64
CA TRP A 532 13.09 3.48 -26.73
C TRP A 532 13.46 3.15 -28.17
N THR A 533 14.75 2.98 -28.46
CA THR A 533 15.12 2.19 -29.63
C THR A 533 14.87 0.72 -29.37
N ALA A 534 14.62 -0.07 -30.41
CA ALA A 534 14.36 -1.51 -30.25
C ALA A 534 15.56 -2.25 -29.60
N ALA A 535 16.79 -1.81 -29.87
CA ALA A 535 17.99 -2.39 -29.28
C ALA A 535 18.10 -2.08 -27.78
N ASP A 536 17.82 -0.82 -27.38
CA ASP A 536 17.87 -0.39 -25.99
C ASP A 536 16.78 -1.08 -25.16
N LEU A 537 15.55 -1.14 -25.70
CA LEU A 537 14.44 -1.85 -25.04
C LEU A 537 14.77 -3.33 -24.83
N LYS A 538 15.36 -3.98 -25.83
CA LYS A 538 15.78 -5.39 -25.71
C LYS A 538 16.82 -5.55 -24.62
N HIS A 539 17.85 -4.70 -24.57
CA HIS A 539 18.87 -4.75 -23.51
C HIS A 539 18.27 -4.59 -22.13
N PHE A 540 17.39 -3.60 -21.95
CA PHE A 540 16.67 -3.36 -20.71
C PHE A 540 15.83 -4.59 -20.29
N GLN A 541 15.10 -5.18 -21.23
CA GLN A 541 14.28 -6.38 -20.99
C GLN A 541 15.13 -7.60 -20.59
N GLU A 542 16.31 -7.79 -21.19
CA GLU A 542 17.24 -8.88 -20.84
C GLU A 542 17.78 -8.71 -19.42
N ALA A 543 18.20 -7.50 -19.04
CA ALA A 543 18.65 -7.18 -17.68
C ALA A 543 17.52 -7.35 -16.65
N SER A 544 16.31 -6.88 -16.97
CA SER A 544 15.11 -7.04 -16.15
C SER A 544 14.73 -8.50 -15.95
N ALA A 545 14.79 -9.32 -17.01
CA ALA A 545 14.53 -10.75 -16.94
C ALA A 545 15.55 -11.48 -16.05
N ALA A 546 16.83 -11.07 -16.09
CA ALA A 546 17.87 -11.62 -15.22
C ALA A 546 17.59 -11.30 -13.75
N LEU A 547 17.14 -10.08 -13.44
CA LEU A 547 16.76 -9.69 -12.08
C LEU A 547 15.51 -10.45 -11.60
N ALA A 548 14.49 -10.58 -12.45
CA ALA A 548 13.28 -11.36 -12.14
C ALA A 548 13.62 -12.83 -11.84
N ALA A 549 14.53 -13.43 -12.63
CA ALA A 549 15.02 -14.79 -12.40
C ALA A 549 15.79 -14.90 -11.08
N GLN A 550 16.61 -13.89 -10.72
CA GLN A 550 17.34 -13.86 -9.45
C GLN A 550 16.37 -13.88 -8.26
N TYR A 551 15.30 -13.07 -8.29
CA TYR A 551 14.31 -13.01 -7.21
C TYR A 551 13.40 -14.24 -7.16
N SER A 552 13.09 -14.87 -8.28
CA SER A 552 12.31 -16.11 -8.34
C SER A 552 12.99 -17.31 -7.66
N ASN A 553 14.30 -17.23 -7.39
CA ASN A 553 15.03 -18.24 -6.62
C ASN A 553 14.85 -18.10 -5.10
N TYR A 554 14.31 -16.99 -4.61
CA TYR A 554 14.08 -16.81 -3.19
C TYR A 554 12.82 -17.52 -2.74
N LYS A 555 12.96 -18.35 -1.71
CA LYS A 555 11.88 -19.17 -1.13
C LYS A 555 11.65 -18.80 0.32
N PRO A 556 10.74 -17.88 0.62
CA PRO A 556 10.36 -17.58 2.01
C PRO A 556 9.74 -18.79 2.73
N PHE A 557 9.15 -19.72 1.96
CA PHE A 557 8.63 -21.00 2.47
C PHE A 557 8.98 -22.13 1.52
N PRO A 558 9.05 -23.40 2.00
CA PRO A 558 9.36 -24.55 1.14
C PRO A 558 8.39 -24.71 -0.04
N ASP A 559 7.13 -24.33 0.16
CA ASP A 559 6.00 -24.45 -0.78
C ASP A 559 5.69 -23.15 -1.53
N LEU A 560 6.40 -22.04 -1.26
CA LEU A 560 6.09 -20.75 -1.85
C LEU A 560 7.35 -19.93 -2.13
N ALA A 561 7.59 -19.63 -3.40
CA ALA A 561 8.66 -18.77 -3.87
C ALA A 561 8.17 -17.34 -4.15
N VAL A 562 9.09 -16.38 -4.15
CA VAL A 562 8.82 -15.03 -4.66
C VAL A 562 8.54 -15.12 -6.17
N ASN A 563 7.51 -14.44 -6.63
CA ASN A 563 7.28 -14.25 -8.06
C ASN A 563 8.10 -13.04 -8.53
N GLY A 564 9.27 -13.30 -9.09
CA GLY A 564 10.21 -12.25 -9.50
C GLY A 564 9.67 -11.35 -10.63
N LYS A 565 8.67 -11.79 -11.40
CA LYS A 565 7.97 -10.93 -12.37
C LYS A 565 6.99 -9.98 -11.70
N GLN A 566 6.23 -10.48 -10.71
CA GLN A 566 5.30 -9.67 -9.93
C GLN A 566 6.02 -8.57 -9.15
N THR A 567 7.25 -8.83 -8.71
CA THR A 567 8.05 -7.90 -7.90
C THR A 567 9.13 -7.17 -8.70
N LEU A 568 9.08 -7.21 -10.03
CA LEU A 568 10.17 -6.73 -10.89
C LEU A 568 10.39 -5.23 -10.78
N SER A 569 9.34 -4.44 -10.87
CA SER A 569 9.38 -2.97 -10.77
C SER A 569 10.08 -2.55 -9.47
N GLU A 570 9.66 -3.11 -8.34
CA GLU A 570 10.24 -2.84 -7.03
C GLU A 570 11.72 -3.26 -6.91
N ASN A 571 12.05 -4.40 -7.49
CA ASN A 571 13.44 -4.90 -7.46
C ASN A 571 14.37 -4.07 -8.34
N LEU A 572 13.88 -3.57 -9.49
CA LEU A 572 14.59 -2.63 -10.35
C LEU A 572 14.84 -1.31 -9.64
N ALA A 573 13.80 -0.79 -8.96
CA ALA A 573 13.87 0.46 -8.22
C ALA A 573 14.84 0.36 -7.03
N ASP A 574 14.84 -0.75 -6.30
CA ASP A 574 15.82 -1.00 -5.22
C ASP A 574 17.26 -1.01 -5.74
N LEU A 575 17.50 -1.73 -6.83
CA LEU A 575 18.85 -1.88 -7.39
C LEU A 575 19.39 -0.56 -7.93
N ALA A 576 18.63 0.11 -8.79
CA ALA A 576 19.05 1.35 -9.42
C ALA A 576 19.10 2.50 -8.40
N GLY A 577 18.11 2.57 -7.51
CA GLY A 577 18.00 3.59 -6.48
C GLY A 577 19.14 3.55 -5.46
N LEU A 578 19.46 2.34 -4.96
CA LEU A 578 20.58 2.15 -4.04
C LEU A 578 21.91 2.54 -4.71
N GLY A 579 22.10 2.17 -5.98
CA GLY A 579 23.29 2.55 -6.74
C GLY A 579 23.42 4.06 -6.95
N ALA A 580 22.33 4.74 -7.31
CA ALA A 580 22.31 6.19 -7.50
C ALA A 580 22.52 6.95 -6.18
N ALA A 581 21.93 6.47 -5.07
CA ALA A 581 22.13 7.03 -3.74
C ALA A 581 23.59 6.90 -3.29
N TYR A 582 24.23 5.76 -3.58
CA TYR A 582 25.65 5.56 -3.28
C TYR A 582 26.54 6.52 -4.07
N ASP A 583 26.32 6.69 -5.36
CA ASP A 583 27.07 7.63 -6.20
C ASP A 583 26.87 9.09 -5.74
N ALA A 584 25.63 9.45 -5.35
CA ALA A 584 25.34 10.77 -4.80
C ALA A 584 26.05 11.01 -3.47
N TYR A 585 26.06 10.02 -2.59
CA TYR A 585 26.81 10.03 -1.34
C TYR A 585 28.31 10.24 -1.61
N LYS A 586 28.92 9.42 -2.46
CA LYS A 586 30.36 9.54 -2.79
C LYS A 586 30.69 10.90 -3.39
N ALA A 587 29.84 11.47 -4.24
CA ALA A 587 30.01 12.81 -4.79
C ALA A 587 29.89 13.91 -3.72
N SER A 588 29.00 13.74 -2.74
CA SER A 588 28.82 14.72 -1.65
C SER A 588 29.98 14.83 -0.67
N ILE A 589 30.86 13.84 -0.67
CA ILE A 589 32.04 13.77 0.21
C ILE A 589 33.36 13.79 -0.56
N ALA A 590 33.37 14.05 -1.86
CA ALA A 590 34.57 13.99 -2.69
C ALA A 590 35.72 14.89 -2.15
N ASP A 591 35.36 16.05 -1.63
CA ASP A 591 36.29 17.03 -1.07
C ASP A 591 36.42 16.98 0.47
N LYS A 592 35.83 15.95 1.11
CA LYS A 592 35.86 15.77 2.56
C LYS A 592 36.86 14.67 2.95
N PRO A 593 37.46 14.74 4.17
CA PRO A 593 38.28 13.64 4.67
C PRO A 593 37.51 12.31 4.65
N ALA A 594 38.18 11.24 4.23
CA ALA A 594 37.60 9.90 4.26
C ALA A 594 37.27 9.50 5.71
N MET A 595 36.04 9.14 5.96
CA MET A 595 35.62 8.57 7.25
C MET A 595 35.81 7.05 7.21
N ALA A 596 36.41 6.50 8.26
CA ALA A 596 36.53 5.07 8.43
C ALA A 596 35.11 4.44 8.44
N ASP A 597 34.94 3.29 7.78
CA ASP A 597 33.70 2.52 7.72
C ASP A 597 32.49 3.25 7.11
N ALA A 598 32.66 4.37 6.44
CA ALA A 598 31.58 5.15 5.86
C ALA A 598 30.73 4.35 4.86
N ASP A 599 31.36 3.55 4.00
CA ASP A 599 30.64 2.69 3.05
C ASP A 599 29.86 1.57 3.78
N ARG A 600 30.42 1.04 4.88
CA ARG A 600 29.67 0.10 5.74
C ARG A 600 28.46 0.76 6.39
N GLN A 601 28.61 2.01 6.89
CA GLN A 601 27.48 2.77 7.44
C GLN A 601 26.39 3.00 6.41
N PHE A 602 26.74 3.31 5.15
CA PHE A 602 25.80 3.48 4.06
C PHE A 602 24.97 2.20 3.85
N PHE A 603 25.59 1.07 3.60
CA PHE A 603 24.87 -0.18 3.36
C PHE A 603 24.13 -0.70 4.60
N THR A 604 24.67 -0.47 5.79
CA THR A 604 23.98 -0.81 7.05
C THR A 604 22.73 0.05 7.23
N GLY A 605 22.80 1.36 6.94
CA GLY A 605 21.64 2.25 6.94
C GLY A 605 20.52 1.76 6.01
N TYR A 606 20.90 1.33 4.81
CA TYR A 606 19.96 0.69 3.86
C TYR A 606 19.30 -0.55 4.46
N ALA A 607 20.09 -1.51 4.95
CA ALA A 607 19.55 -2.74 5.49
C ALA A 607 18.67 -2.51 6.74
N GLN A 608 19.02 -1.53 7.57
CA GLN A 608 18.24 -1.18 8.77
C GLN A 608 16.93 -0.47 8.45
N SER A 609 16.83 0.28 7.35
CA SER A 609 15.57 0.86 6.91
C SER A 609 14.54 -0.21 6.53
N TRP A 610 14.99 -1.39 6.11
CA TRP A 610 14.14 -2.54 5.76
C TRP A 610 13.89 -3.52 6.92
N ARG A 611 14.43 -3.29 8.12
CA ARG A 611 14.23 -4.22 9.23
C ARG A 611 12.76 -4.42 9.55
N THR A 612 12.32 -5.69 9.54
CA THR A 612 10.95 -6.08 9.85
C THR A 612 10.86 -7.56 10.22
N LYS A 613 9.89 -7.88 11.07
CA LYS A 613 9.39 -9.24 11.34
C LYS A 613 7.94 -9.30 10.86
N THR A 614 7.57 -10.40 10.21
CA THR A 614 6.21 -10.58 9.67
C THR A 614 5.68 -11.95 10.09
N ARG A 615 4.42 -12.01 10.53
CA ARG A 615 3.75 -13.29 10.85
C ARG A 615 3.56 -14.10 9.58
N GLU A 616 3.62 -15.41 9.69
CA GLU A 616 3.55 -16.31 8.54
C GLU A 616 2.35 -16.03 7.63
N GLY A 617 1.14 -15.88 8.20
CA GLY A 617 -0.06 -15.59 7.40
C GLY A 617 0.05 -14.33 6.56
N ALA A 618 0.58 -13.26 7.15
CA ALA A 618 0.78 -11.99 6.46
C ALA A 618 1.91 -12.06 5.43
N LEU A 619 3.00 -12.78 5.74
CA LEU A 619 4.11 -12.98 4.78
C LEU A 619 3.66 -13.81 3.57
N ARG A 620 2.85 -14.85 3.78
CA ARG A 620 2.26 -15.62 2.66
C ARG A 620 1.34 -14.75 1.81
N GLN A 621 0.53 -13.90 2.45
CA GLN A 621 -0.32 -12.94 1.74
C GLN A 621 0.53 -11.98 0.91
N GLN A 622 1.58 -11.39 1.48
CA GLN A 622 2.51 -10.49 0.78
C GLN A 622 3.08 -11.16 -0.47
N VAL A 623 3.63 -12.36 -0.35
CA VAL A 623 4.23 -13.08 -1.49
C VAL A 623 3.22 -13.36 -2.62
N LEU A 624 1.95 -13.52 -2.28
CA LEU A 624 0.89 -13.84 -3.26
C LEU A 624 0.30 -12.59 -3.93
N THR A 625 0.26 -11.44 -3.24
CA THR A 625 -0.57 -10.31 -3.67
C THR A 625 0.16 -8.96 -3.75
N ASP A 626 1.35 -8.85 -3.17
CA ASP A 626 2.11 -7.59 -3.10
C ASP A 626 3.15 -7.51 -4.23
N GLY A 627 3.34 -6.34 -4.80
CA GLY A 627 4.42 -6.06 -5.77
C GLY A 627 5.81 -6.01 -5.14
N HIS A 628 5.89 -5.94 -3.79
CA HIS A 628 7.15 -5.87 -3.07
C HIS A 628 7.62 -7.25 -2.62
N ALA A 629 8.87 -7.59 -2.91
CA ALA A 629 9.52 -8.76 -2.31
C ALA A 629 9.62 -8.59 -0.78
N PRO A 630 9.64 -9.69 0.00
CA PRO A 630 9.89 -9.58 1.44
C PRO A 630 11.21 -8.86 1.75
N ALA A 631 11.23 -8.06 2.82
CA ALA A 631 12.32 -7.16 3.20
C ALA A 631 13.72 -7.81 3.20
N LYS A 632 13.81 -9.06 3.65
CA LYS A 632 15.04 -9.86 3.59
C LYS A 632 15.62 -9.92 2.17
N TYR A 633 14.79 -10.07 1.17
CA TYR A 633 15.20 -10.20 -0.23
C TYR A 633 15.40 -8.84 -0.91
N ARG A 634 14.66 -7.80 -0.48
CA ARG A 634 14.96 -6.42 -0.88
C ARG A 634 16.37 -6.02 -0.41
N THR A 635 16.71 -6.32 0.83
CA THR A 635 18.06 -6.07 1.37
C THR A 635 19.16 -6.82 0.60
N ALA A 636 18.86 -8.02 0.07
CA ALA A 636 19.80 -8.81 -0.70
C ALA A 636 20.16 -8.22 -2.09
N THR A 637 19.50 -7.12 -2.53
CA THR A 637 19.85 -6.40 -3.77
C THR A 637 21.31 -5.92 -3.78
N VAL A 638 21.91 -5.68 -2.58
CA VAL A 638 23.32 -5.29 -2.40
C VAL A 638 24.31 -6.21 -3.12
N ARG A 639 23.95 -7.49 -3.33
CA ARG A 639 24.77 -8.49 -4.04
C ARG A 639 25.05 -8.15 -5.51
N ASN A 640 24.37 -7.15 -6.05
CA ASN A 640 24.59 -6.64 -7.39
C ASN A 640 25.52 -5.41 -7.43
N LEU A 641 25.91 -4.84 -6.27
CA LEU A 641 26.77 -3.64 -6.17
C LEU A 641 28.19 -3.99 -5.79
N ASP A 642 29.17 -3.65 -6.64
CA ASP A 642 30.61 -3.94 -6.41
C ASP A 642 31.13 -3.31 -5.11
N ALA A 643 30.66 -2.09 -4.77
CA ALA A 643 31.05 -1.37 -3.57
C ALA A 643 30.70 -2.12 -2.26
N TRP A 644 29.60 -2.90 -2.25
CA TRP A 644 29.24 -3.71 -1.10
C TRP A 644 30.24 -4.84 -0.84
N TYR A 645 30.72 -5.49 -1.89
CA TYR A 645 31.77 -6.53 -1.77
C TYR A 645 33.04 -5.96 -1.15
N THR A 646 33.45 -4.77 -1.60
CA THR A 646 34.64 -4.09 -1.06
C THR A 646 34.42 -3.67 0.40
N ALA A 647 33.25 -3.12 0.73
CA ALA A 647 32.95 -2.64 2.08
C ALA A 647 32.92 -3.76 3.12
N PHE A 648 32.47 -4.95 2.76
CA PHE A 648 32.27 -6.09 3.68
C PHE A 648 33.19 -7.29 3.44
N ASP A 649 34.13 -7.18 2.52
CA ASP A 649 35.07 -8.27 2.15
C ASP A 649 34.35 -9.58 1.81
N VAL A 650 33.28 -9.50 0.99
CA VAL A 650 32.46 -10.65 0.63
C VAL A 650 33.17 -11.57 -0.35
N GLN A 651 33.33 -12.84 0.02
CA GLN A 651 34.16 -13.81 -0.68
C GLN A 651 33.35 -14.85 -1.46
N PRO A 652 33.92 -15.46 -2.52
CA PRO A 652 33.37 -16.64 -3.17
C PRO A 652 33.02 -17.76 -2.19
N GLY A 653 31.86 -18.39 -2.38
CA GLY A 653 31.33 -19.44 -1.51
C GLY A 653 30.31 -18.96 -0.48
N GLN A 654 30.24 -17.66 -0.21
CA GLN A 654 29.17 -17.11 0.62
C GLN A 654 27.83 -17.06 -0.13
N ALA A 655 26.70 -17.23 0.55
CA ALA A 655 25.38 -17.42 -0.05
C ALA A 655 24.92 -16.23 -0.94
N LEU A 656 25.29 -14.99 -0.59
CA LEU A 656 24.98 -13.81 -1.39
C LEU A 656 26.04 -13.47 -2.44
N TYR A 657 27.16 -14.21 -2.50
CA TYR A 657 28.20 -13.93 -3.47
C TYR A 657 27.70 -14.17 -4.91
N LEU A 658 27.97 -13.21 -5.77
CA LEU A 658 27.86 -13.33 -7.23
C LEU A 658 29.20 -12.97 -7.87
N ALA A 659 29.65 -13.79 -8.83
CA ALA A 659 30.77 -13.41 -9.67
C ALA A 659 30.44 -12.09 -10.40
N PRO A 660 31.42 -11.20 -10.67
CA PRO A 660 31.15 -9.87 -11.24
C PRO A 660 30.25 -9.86 -12.48
N GLN A 661 30.43 -10.85 -13.36
CA GLN A 661 29.63 -11.00 -14.59
C GLN A 661 28.19 -11.52 -14.36
N ALA A 662 27.90 -12.04 -13.17
CA ALA A 662 26.57 -12.50 -12.78
C ALA A 662 25.78 -11.43 -12.00
N ARG A 663 26.40 -10.30 -11.67
CA ARG A 663 25.75 -9.17 -11.02
C ARG A 663 24.87 -8.44 -12.03
N VAL A 664 23.60 -8.31 -11.72
CA VAL A 664 22.66 -7.60 -12.61
C VAL A 664 22.97 -6.11 -12.57
N ARG A 665 23.09 -5.51 -13.74
CA ARG A 665 23.31 -4.06 -13.92
C ARG A 665 22.29 -3.57 -14.95
N VAL A 666 21.43 -2.67 -14.52
CA VAL A 666 20.36 -2.12 -15.38
C VAL A 666 20.70 -0.70 -15.77
N TRP A 667 21.06 0.16 -14.78
CA TRP A 667 21.36 1.57 -14.94
C TRP A 667 22.78 1.96 -14.49
#